data_bcbc08bf76732433d29e3aa1b5c536ea
#
_entry.id   bcbc08bf76732433d29e3aa1b5c536ea
#
_cell.length_a   1.000
_cell.length_b   1.000
_cell.length_c   1.000
_cell.angle_alpha   90.00
_cell.angle_beta   90.00
_cell.angle_gamma   90.00
#
_symmetry.space_group_name_H-M   'P 1'
#
loop_
_entity.id
_entity.type
_entity.pdbx_description
1 polymer ?
#
loop_
_entity_poly.entity_id
_entity_poly.type
_entity_poly.pdbx_seq_one_letter_code
_entity_poly.pdbx_strand_id
1 'polypeptide(L)'
;MLAELGYLSLLLATGLALLQGLLPWLGLRLASRPLLGCAAPLALLVALLLVAALLLLASCFGQDDFTLVYVAQHANSALPMGFKLAAVWGGHEGSMLFFVFALGLWGALVALCSRRVDPLITTRVLAIMGLIVGLFGLYTLIFSSPFDRQFPGPLEGRDLNPMLQDIGLIIHPPLLYLGYVGFAVNFAFAMAALHSGRLDGAVAHWSRPWALGSWVFLTAGIVLGSWWAYYELGWGGWWFWDPVENASLLPWLLGTALLHALVVCEKRGAYGHAVLLLSIFTFSLSLLGTFVVRSGVLTSVHAFAVDPSRGLTLLLLLGLLLTCALTLFALRADIRAPYARFGLLSKEGLLGAAILLLCVACASVLLGTFYPMVFQSLHLGSLSVGAPYFNTLFVPLALCLMALMTQLPRLRWQHLAAQRRIKVQLPCLFGLLGGALLSLAYPEPLRASWLGLAANVLSLWLMASLLLPLLQPVALRELTLNRFGSLLAHLGVAVCALGIAQVSHHSQEGGAVLAAGQPYRLGAFEFRYEGSEPIIGPNYTAQRITLSVHKDGKEVARLTPERRHYSVRTMNMNEPGIAWGLFGDLYVVLGEKMGPGAYAMRLHYKPLVRWIWLGGLLMMTGGSLRLLARRPLLANHPAPATAPSPRLEQESL
;
A
#
# COMPACT_ATOMS: atom_id res chain seq x y z
N MET A 1 27.75 17.98 15.92
CA MET A 1 28.48 17.56 14.69
C MET A 1 27.64 16.62 13.79
N LEU A 2 27.09 15.49 14.31
CA LEU A 2 26.31 14.56 13.45
C LEU A 2 25.06 15.21 12.86
N ALA A 3 24.34 15.99 13.64
CA ALA A 3 23.14 16.69 13.19
C ALA A 3 23.44 17.72 12.09
N GLU A 4 24.50 18.50 12.23
CA GLU A 4 24.93 19.49 11.24
C GLU A 4 25.35 18.82 9.92
N LEU A 5 26.05 17.68 10.00
CA LEU A 5 26.39 16.88 8.82
C LEU A 5 25.14 16.29 8.18
N GLY A 6 24.14 15.86 8.97
CA GLY A 6 22.86 15.39 8.49
C GLY A 6 22.09 16.49 7.75
N TYR A 7 22.00 17.67 8.35
CA TYR A 7 21.38 18.84 7.73
C TYR A 7 22.11 19.25 6.43
N LEU A 8 23.44 19.32 6.46
CA LEU A 8 24.24 19.63 5.27
C LEU A 8 24.01 18.59 4.15
N SER A 9 23.96 17.30 4.51
CA SER A 9 23.70 16.23 3.56
C SER A 9 22.32 16.41 2.89
N LEU A 10 21.28 16.73 3.66
CA LEU A 10 19.93 16.99 3.13
C LEU A 10 19.91 18.26 2.25
N LEU A 11 20.59 19.32 2.66
CA LEU A 11 20.70 20.58 1.92
C LEU A 11 21.37 20.36 0.56
N LEU A 12 22.54 19.67 0.56
CA LEU A 12 23.27 19.35 -0.67
C LEU A 12 22.45 18.42 -1.57
N ALA A 13 21.82 17.39 -1.00
CA ALA A 13 20.93 16.48 -1.76
C ALA A 13 19.81 17.25 -2.45
N THR A 14 19.18 18.18 -1.75
CA THR A 14 18.10 19.02 -2.28
C THR A 14 18.59 19.92 -3.42
N GLY A 15 19.71 20.60 -3.23
CA GLY A 15 20.31 21.45 -4.27
C GLY A 15 20.71 20.65 -5.52
N LEU A 16 21.35 19.48 -5.32
CA LEU A 16 21.73 18.60 -6.44
C LEU A 16 20.50 17.98 -7.14
N ALA A 17 19.43 17.68 -6.41
CA ALA A 17 18.18 17.22 -7.00
C ALA A 17 17.53 18.28 -7.90
N LEU A 18 17.55 19.54 -7.49
CA LEU A 18 17.09 20.65 -8.34
C LEU A 18 17.98 20.80 -9.59
N LEU A 19 19.30 20.68 -9.46
CA LEU A 19 20.21 20.65 -10.61
C LEU A 19 19.94 19.47 -11.53
N GLN A 20 19.73 18.26 -10.97
CA GLN A 20 19.29 17.06 -11.71
C GLN A 20 17.99 17.34 -12.48
N GLY A 21 17.09 18.10 -11.87
CA GLY A 21 15.82 18.49 -12.49
C GLY A 21 15.97 19.49 -13.63
N LEU A 22 16.88 20.46 -13.53
CA LEU A 22 16.96 21.59 -14.45
C LEU A 22 17.97 21.39 -15.59
N LEU A 23 19.18 20.88 -15.28
CA LEU A 23 20.28 20.76 -16.26
C LEU A 23 19.94 19.92 -17.49
N PRO A 24 19.24 18.78 -17.40
CA PRO A 24 18.87 18.00 -18.58
C PRO A 24 17.91 18.75 -19.53
N TRP A 25 16.99 19.58 -18.99
CA TRP A 25 16.10 20.40 -19.83
C TRP A 25 16.87 21.48 -20.59
N LEU A 26 17.86 22.09 -19.92
CA LEU A 26 18.79 23.01 -20.58
C LEU A 26 19.61 22.28 -21.63
N GLY A 27 20.06 21.04 -21.31
CA GLY A 27 20.77 20.17 -22.26
C GLY A 27 19.97 19.82 -23.51
N LEU A 28 18.65 19.61 -23.37
CA LEU A 28 17.74 19.39 -24.51
C LEU A 28 17.64 20.65 -25.39
N ARG A 29 17.57 21.84 -24.80
CA ARG A 29 17.48 23.10 -25.53
C ARG A 29 18.78 23.44 -26.23
N LEU A 30 19.92 23.23 -25.59
CA LEU A 30 21.26 23.56 -26.10
C LEU A 30 21.91 22.43 -26.90
N ALA A 31 21.24 21.30 -27.09
CA ALA A 31 21.78 20.07 -27.67
C ALA A 31 23.11 19.63 -27.03
N SER A 32 23.27 19.87 -25.72
CA SER A 32 24.51 19.64 -24.97
C SER A 32 24.53 18.24 -24.36
N ARG A 33 25.40 17.35 -24.90
CA ARG A 33 25.60 15.98 -24.38
C ARG A 33 26.03 15.94 -22.91
N PRO A 34 26.96 16.78 -22.42
CA PRO A 34 27.34 16.77 -21.01
C PRO A 34 26.17 17.08 -20.07
N LEU A 35 25.33 18.07 -20.41
CA LEU A 35 24.16 18.42 -19.62
C LEU A 35 23.09 17.32 -19.62
N LEU A 36 22.93 16.59 -20.71
CA LEU A 36 22.04 15.44 -20.78
C LEU A 36 22.57 14.25 -19.95
N GLY A 37 23.89 14.06 -19.98
CA GLY A 37 24.55 12.95 -19.28
C GLY A 37 24.64 13.11 -17.77
N CYS A 38 24.42 14.31 -17.21
CA CYS A 38 24.55 14.53 -15.77
C CYS A 38 23.38 13.95 -14.94
N ALA A 39 22.24 13.64 -15.54
CA ALA A 39 21.04 13.21 -14.83
C ALA A 39 21.26 11.94 -13.97
N ALA A 40 21.92 10.91 -14.51
CA ALA A 40 22.15 9.66 -13.80
C ALA A 40 23.19 9.78 -12.68
N PRO A 41 24.39 10.39 -12.87
CA PRO A 41 25.32 10.63 -11.77
C PRO A 41 24.74 11.48 -10.65
N LEU A 42 23.97 12.53 -10.97
CA LEU A 42 23.32 13.36 -9.98
C LEU A 42 22.28 12.55 -9.17
N ALA A 43 21.47 11.72 -9.83
CA ALA A 43 20.49 10.86 -9.13
C ALA A 43 21.16 9.92 -8.12
N LEU A 44 22.33 9.35 -8.48
CA LEU A 44 23.09 8.48 -7.58
C LEU A 44 23.69 9.26 -6.39
N LEU A 45 24.23 10.45 -6.66
CA LEU A 45 24.80 11.29 -5.60
C LEU A 45 23.72 11.80 -4.65
N VAL A 46 22.57 12.23 -5.16
CA VAL A 46 21.40 12.65 -4.38
C VAL A 46 20.96 11.50 -3.45
N ALA A 47 20.82 10.29 -3.98
CA ALA A 47 20.45 9.13 -3.15
C ALA A 47 21.48 8.84 -2.07
N LEU A 48 22.77 8.92 -2.38
CA LEU A 48 23.85 8.70 -1.41
C LEU A 48 23.80 9.72 -0.27
N LEU A 49 23.59 11.00 -0.58
CA LEU A 49 23.48 12.06 0.43
C LEU A 49 22.22 11.89 1.29
N LEU A 50 21.10 11.44 0.72
CA LEU A 50 19.86 11.17 1.47
C LEU A 50 20.04 9.96 2.39
N VAL A 51 20.75 8.92 1.94
CA VAL A 51 21.15 7.80 2.82
C VAL A 51 22.00 8.31 3.99
N ALA A 52 23.00 9.16 3.69
CA ALA A 52 23.84 9.74 4.73
C ALA A 52 23.02 10.56 5.74
N ALA A 53 22.12 11.43 5.28
CA ALA A 53 21.23 12.21 6.15
C ALA A 53 20.38 11.31 7.07
N LEU A 54 19.81 10.23 6.53
CA LEU A 54 18.99 9.29 7.29
C LEU A 54 19.82 8.53 8.35
N LEU A 55 21.02 8.05 7.98
CA LEU A 55 21.91 7.34 8.91
C LEU A 55 22.45 8.25 10.00
N LEU A 56 22.74 9.52 9.68
CA LEU A 56 23.18 10.51 10.66
C LEU A 56 22.07 10.84 11.66
N LEU A 57 20.80 10.96 11.19
CA LEU A 57 19.65 11.11 12.09
C LEU A 57 19.48 9.88 12.98
N ALA A 58 19.59 8.67 12.43
CA ALA A 58 19.54 7.43 13.19
C ALA A 58 20.64 7.36 14.26
N SER A 59 21.84 7.85 13.94
CA SER A 59 22.95 7.94 14.91
C SER A 59 22.65 8.92 16.03
N CYS A 60 21.96 10.06 15.76
CA CYS A 60 21.51 10.98 16.80
C CYS A 60 20.48 10.35 17.74
N PHE A 61 19.56 9.55 17.22
CA PHE A 61 18.62 8.75 18.03
C PHE A 61 19.36 7.71 18.88
N GLY A 62 20.32 6.99 18.29
CA GLY A 62 21.09 5.98 19.01
C GLY A 62 21.97 6.53 20.13
N GLN A 63 22.36 7.82 20.06
CA GLN A 63 23.18 8.51 21.05
C GLN A 63 22.36 9.37 22.02
N ASP A 64 21.03 9.34 21.93
CA ASP A 64 20.13 10.16 22.75
C ASP A 64 20.46 11.67 22.68
N ASP A 65 20.76 12.19 21.47
CA ASP A 65 21.06 13.61 21.27
C ASP A 65 19.80 14.47 21.44
N PHE A 66 19.37 14.67 22.69
CA PHE A 66 18.16 15.47 23.02
C PHE A 66 18.33 16.98 22.76
N THR A 67 19.49 17.43 22.27
CA THR A 67 19.61 18.79 21.73
C THR A 67 18.88 18.92 20.37
N LEU A 68 18.54 17.82 19.70
CA LEU A 68 17.62 17.81 18.57
C LEU A 68 16.18 17.76 19.08
N VAL A 69 15.35 18.72 18.62
CA VAL A 69 13.93 18.80 18.98
C VAL A 69 13.22 17.48 18.65
N TYR A 70 13.50 16.93 17.46
CA TYR A 70 12.86 15.72 16.98
C TYR A 70 13.22 14.49 17.83
N VAL A 71 14.50 14.31 18.20
CA VAL A 71 14.95 13.21 19.07
C VAL A 71 14.34 13.33 20.46
N ALA A 72 14.36 14.53 21.06
CA ALA A 72 13.81 14.79 22.37
C ALA A 72 12.28 14.52 22.45
N GLN A 73 11.55 14.68 21.36
CA GLN A 73 10.11 14.43 21.32
C GLN A 73 9.74 12.95 21.07
N HIS A 74 10.66 12.13 20.51
CA HIS A 74 10.34 10.78 20.02
C HIS A 74 11.27 9.69 20.58
N ALA A 75 12.17 10.01 21.49
CA ALA A 75 13.04 9.04 22.15
C ALA A 75 13.15 9.32 23.65
N ASN A 76 13.72 8.37 24.38
CA ASN A 76 14.08 8.46 25.80
C ASN A 76 15.25 7.49 26.07
N SER A 77 16.06 7.74 27.07
CA SER A 77 17.20 6.87 27.41
C SER A 77 16.79 5.42 27.69
N ALA A 78 15.61 5.20 28.32
CA ALA A 78 15.07 3.89 28.62
C ALA A 78 14.42 3.16 27.41
N LEU A 79 14.23 3.85 26.27
CA LEU A 79 13.62 3.25 25.07
C LEU A 79 14.56 2.20 24.46
N PRO A 80 14.10 0.96 24.17
CA PRO A 80 14.93 -0.06 23.52
C PRO A 80 15.49 0.41 22.17
N MET A 81 16.77 0.08 21.89
CA MET A 81 17.51 0.56 20.71
C MET A 81 16.77 0.34 19.38
N GLY A 82 16.12 -0.82 19.20
CA GLY A 82 15.33 -1.09 17.98
C GLY A 82 14.25 -0.05 17.74
N PHE A 83 13.58 0.41 18.79
CA PHE A 83 12.55 1.44 18.72
C PHE A 83 13.14 2.84 18.58
N LYS A 84 14.34 3.13 19.18
CA LYS A 84 15.06 4.39 18.90
C LYS A 84 15.36 4.54 17.41
N LEU A 85 15.85 3.47 16.76
CA LEU A 85 16.14 3.49 15.33
C LEU A 85 14.85 3.60 14.49
N ALA A 86 13.77 2.94 14.89
CA ALA A 86 12.47 3.05 14.20
C ALA A 86 11.83 4.43 14.41
N ALA A 87 12.08 5.10 15.52
CA ALA A 87 11.61 6.46 15.80
C ALA A 87 12.10 7.50 14.78
N VAL A 88 13.18 7.19 14.03
CA VAL A 88 13.64 8.00 12.88
C VAL A 88 12.51 8.32 11.92
N TRP A 89 11.57 7.41 11.70
CA TRP A 89 10.37 7.63 10.87
C TRP A 89 9.06 7.60 11.65
N GLY A 90 9.13 7.54 12.98
CA GLY A 90 7.96 7.48 13.88
C GLY A 90 7.22 8.80 14.08
N GLY A 91 7.76 9.92 13.61
CA GLY A 91 7.18 11.25 13.71
C GLY A 91 7.16 11.99 12.37
N HIS A 92 6.68 13.23 12.39
CA HIS A 92 6.44 14.02 11.18
C HIS A 92 7.72 14.31 10.40
N GLU A 93 8.74 14.88 11.06
CA GLU A 93 9.97 15.39 10.45
C GLU A 93 10.79 14.26 9.84
N GLY A 94 11.03 13.21 10.61
CA GLY A 94 11.84 12.08 10.15
C GLY A 94 11.13 11.25 9.08
N SER A 95 9.81 11.13 9.15
CA SER A 95 9.02 10.45 8.10
C SER A 95 9.05 11.24 6.78
N MET A 96 9.16 12.57 6.81
CA MET A 96 9.37 13.38 5.59
C MET A 96 10.78 13.20 5.03
N LEU A 97 11.81 13.15 5.86
CA LEU A 97 13.15 12.79 5.40
C LEU A 97 13.15 11.40 4.74
N PHE A 98 12.46 10.42 5.35
CA PHE A 98 12.31 9.08 4.78
C PHE A 98 11.56 9.09 3.44
N PHE A 99 10.53 9.93 3.30
CA PHE A 99 9.80 10.13 2.03
C PHE A 99 10.73 10.64 0.92
N VAL A 100 11.54 11.68 1.20
CA VAL A 100 12.51 12.24 0.25
C VAL A 100 13.60 11.22 -0.08
N PHE A 101 14.09 10.49 0.93
CA PHE A 101 15.01 9.37 0.73
C PHE A 101 14.44 8.31 -0.22
N ALA A 102 13.19 7.88 0.00
CA ALA A 102 12.54 6.88 -0.86
C ALA A 102 12.40 7.38 -2.30
N LEU A 103 12.05 8.66 -2.53
CA LEU A 103 12.05 9.28 -3.87
C LEU A 103 13.44 9.24 -4.52
N GLY A 104 14.48 9.63 -3.77
CA GLY A 104 15.86 9.59 -4.25
C GLY A 104 16.32 8.18 -4.57
N LEU A 105 15.98 7.21 -3.73
CA LEU A 105 16.27 5.79 -3.96
C LEU A 105 15.63 5.27 -5.25
N TRP A 106 14.35 5.56 -5.49
CA TRP A 106 13.68 5.21 -6.75
C TRP A 106 14.35 5.87 -7.96
N GLY A 107 14.77 7.13 -7.85
CA GLY A 107 15.55 7.82 -8.88
C GLY A 107 16.88 7.12 -9.18
N ALA A 108 17.63 6.74 -8.14
CA ALA A 108 18.88 5.98 -8.28
C ALA A 108 18.65 4.61 -8.93
N LEU A 109 17.58 3.89 -8.53
CA LEU A 109 17.22 2.61 -9.16
C LEU A 109 16.89 2.78 -10.65
N VAL A 110 16.18 3.86 -11.03
CA VAL A 110 15.95 4.19 -12.44
C VAL A 110 17.28 4.42 -13.16
N ALA A 111 18.22 5.17 -12.60
CA ALA A 111 19.53 5.43 -13.20
C ALA A 111 20.33 4.13 -13.42
N LEU A 112 20.29 3.19 -12.46
CA LEU A 112 21.02 1.92 -12.53
C LEU A 112 20.37 0.90 -13.47
N CYS A 113 19.02 0.81 -13.46
CA CYS A 113 18.29 -0.27 -14.13
C CYS A 113 17.79 0.09 -15.53
N SER A 114 17.88 1.36 -15.96
CA SER A 114 17.34 1.81 -17.26
C SER A 114 18.33 1.77 -18.42
N ARG A 115 19.43 1.02 -18.33
CA ARG A 115 20.47 0.93 -19.39
C ARG A 115 19.92 0.49 -20.76
N ARG A 116 18.77 -0.17 -20.82
CA ARG A 116 18.12 -0.66 -22.05
C ARG A 116 16.91 0.18 -22.47
N VAL A 117 16.61 1.24 -21.73
CA VAL A 117 15.58 2.23 -22.05
C VAL A 117 16.20 3.28 -22.96
N ASP A 118 15.39 3.90 -23.82
CA ASP A 118 15.81 5.05 -24.63
C ASP A 118 16.50 6.11 -23.75
N PRO A 119 17.75 6.50 -24.05
CA PRO A 119 18.50 7.42 -23.19
C PRO A 119 17.80 8.77 -22.98
N LEU A 120 17.09 9.29 -24.00
CA LEU A 120 16.37 10.57 -23.87
C LEU A 120 15.12 10.43 -22.99
N ILE A 121 14.43 9.30 -23.05
CA ILE A 121 13.32 9.01 -22.13
C ILE A 121 13.85 8.89 -20.70
N THR A 122 14.91 8.11 -20.48
CA THR A 122 15.53 7.94 -19.16
C THR A 122 15.99 9.27 -18.58
N THR A 123 16.65 10.13 -19.38
CA THR A 123 17.09 11.45 -18.96
C THR A 123 15.92 12.34 -18.53
N ARG A 124 14.80 12.35 -19.30
CA ARG A 124 13.59 13.09 -18.92
C ARG A 124 12.95 12.55 -17.63
N VAL A 125 12.87 11.22 -17.49
CA VAL A 125 12.35 10.60 -16.26
C VAL A 125 13.19 11.00 -15.06
N LEU A 126 14.52 10.93 -15.15
CA LEU A 126 15.43 11.33 -14.08
C LEU A 126 15.34 12.84 -13.77
N ALA A 127 15.18 13.69 -14.78
CA ALA A 127 14.99 15.12 -14.59
C ALA A 127 13.68 15.41 -13.82
N ILE A 128 12.58 14.75 -14.17
CA ILE A 128 11.31 14.91 -13.48
C ILE A 128 11.41 14.38 -12.04
N MET A 129 12.04 13.21 -11.83
CA MET A 129 12.32 12.70 -10.49
C MET A 129 13.15 13.68 -9.66
N GLY A 130 14.19 14.30 -10.27
CA GLY A 130 15.00 15.32 -9.61
C GLY A 130 14.19 16.52 -9.15
N LEU A 131 13.26 17.03 -9.98
CA LEU A 131 12.36 18.11 -9.58
C LEU A 131 11.47 17.71 -8.41
N ILE A 132 10.90 16.49 -8.43
CA ILE A 132 10.05 15.99 -7.34
C ILE A 132 10.87 15.89 -6.04
N VAL A 133 12.05 15.25 -6.09
CA VAL A 133 12.96 15.14 -4.94
C VAL A 133 13.34 16.53 -4.41
N GLY A 134 13.70 17.45 -5.30
CA GLY A 134 14.07 18.82 -4.94
C GLY A 134 12.93 19.59 -4.27
N LEU A 135 11.71 19.51 -4.79
CA LEU A 135 10.53 20.17 -4.21
C LEU A 135 10.20 19.62 -2.81
N PHE A 136 10.20 18.29 -2.63
CA PHE A 136 9.94 17.68 -1.32
C PHE A 136 11.14 17.85 -0.37
N GLY A 137 12.37 17.92 -0.88
CA GLY A 137 13.56 18.29 -0.12
C GLY A 137 13.49 19.70 0.43
N LEU A 138 13.08 20.68 -0.39
CA LEU A 138 12.81 22.06 0.06
C LEU A 138 11.70 22.11 1.11
N TYR A 139 10.60 21.39 0.89
CA TYR A 139 9.54 21.27 1.88
C TYR A 139 10.09 20.73 3.22
N THR A 140 10.92 19.68 3.17
CA THR A 140 11.50 19.09 4.38
C THR A 140 12.43 20.07 5.09
N LEU A 141 13.29 20.79 4.37
CA LEU A 141 14.20 21.77 4.95
C LEU A 141 13.49 22.95 5.60
N ILE A 142 12.39 23.42 4.99
CA ILE A 142 11.74 24.68 5.41
C ILE A 142 10.65 24.40 6.48
N PHE A 143 9.87 23.34 6.32
CA PHE A 143 8.67 23.11 7.13
C PHE A 143 8.76 21.88 8.03
N SER A 144 9.74 21.00 7.84
CA SER A 144 9.76 19.68 8.48
C SER A 144 11.17 19.15 8.71
N SER A 145 12.10 20.03 9.13
CA SER A 145 13.49 19.66 9.36
C SER A 145 13.64 18.77 10.60
N PRO A 146 14.20 17.55 10.48
CA PRO A 146 14.46 16.69 11.63
C PRO A 146 15.73 17.08 12.38
N PHE A 147 16.49 18.07 11.88
CA PHE A 147 17.77 18.50 12.43
C PHE A 147 17.71 19.80 13.22
N ASP A 148 16.49 20.30 13.51
CA ASP A 148 16.29 21.52 14.30
C ASP A 148 16.77 21.31 15.73
N ARG A 149 17.53 22.31 16.25
CA ARG A 149 18.13 22.25 17.58
C ARG A 149 17.36 23.10 18.58
N GLN A 150 17.48 22.67 19.84
CA GLN A 150 17.05 23.44 21.02
C GLN A 150 18.18 23.52 22.04
N PHE A 151 18.34 24.72 22.61
CA PHE A 151 19.32 24.96 23.68
C PHE A 151 18.69 25.78 24.81
N PRO A 152 18.83 25.35 26.08
CA PRO A 152 19.44 24.09 26.52
C PRO A 152 18.61 22.87 26.09
N GLY A 153 19.27 21.75 25.75
CA GLY A 153 18.58 20.49 25.55
C GLY A 153 18.00 19.95 26.86
N PRO A 154 16.86 19.25 26.84
CA PRO A 154 16.34 18.58 28.01
C PRO A 154 17.25 17.44 28.45
N LEU A 155 17.21 17.09 29.75
CA LEU A 155 18.01 15.99 30.31
C LEU A 155 17.50 14.62 29.80
N GLU A 156 16.19 14.52 29.54
CA GLU A 156 15.54 13.31 29.06
C GLU A 156 14.51 13.66 27.97
N GLY A 157 14.30 12.71 27.04
CA GLY A 157 13.28 12.85 26.01
C GLY A 157 11.90 12.38 26.45
N ARG A 158 10.87 12.76 25.67
CA ARG A 158 9.45 12.48 25.93
C ARG A 158 9.01 11.05 25.65
N ASP A 159 9.93 10.20 25.18
CA ASP A 159 9.70 8.84 24.72
C ASP A 159 8.88 8.76 23.43
N LEU A 160 8.94 7.61 22.77
CA LEU A 160 8.09 7.28 21.64
C LEU A 160 6.67 6.98 22.13
N ASN A 161 5.66 7.27 21.31
CA ASN A 161 4.28 6.88 21.62
C ASN A 161 4.22 5.36 21.87
N PRO A 162 3.66 4.89 23.01
CA PRO A 162 3.56 3.47 23.32
C PRO A 162 2.96 2.60 22.21
N MET A 163 1.92 3.07 21.50
CA MET A 163 1.33 2.36 20.36
C MET A 163 2.31 2.14 19.20
N LEU A 164 3.42 2.88 19.17
CA LEU A 164 4.47 2.76 18.16
C LEU A 164 5.65 1.91 18.64
N GLN A 165 5.69 1.48 19.91
CA GLN A 165 6.75 0.65 20.46
C GLN A 165 6.53 -0.83 20.15
N ASP A 166 6.40 -1.12 18.87
CA ASP A 166 6.13 -2.44 18.31
C ASP A 166 6.95 -2.73 17.05
N ILE A 167 7.11 -4.02 16.70
CA ILE A 167 7.80 -4.46 15.48
C ILE A 167 7.12 -3.93 14.21
N GLY A 168 5.80 -3.66 14.29
CA GLY A 168 5.03 -3.05 13.22
C GLY A 168 5.61 -1.71 12.78
N LEU A 169 6.04 -0.85 13.71
CA LEU A 169 6.69 0.42 13.38
C LEU A 169 8.02 0.22 12.64
N ILE A 170 8.76 -0.85 12.95
CA ILE A 170 10.07 -1.11 12.31
C ILE A 170 9.87 -1.43 10.83
N ILE A 171 8.86 -2.21 10.47
CA ILE A 171 8.75 -2.84 9.14
C ILE A 171 7.67 -2.20 8.26
N HIS A 172 6.47 -1.91 8.82
CA HIS A 172 5.32 -1.46 8.03
C HIS A 172 5.53 -0.09 7.36
N PRO A 173 5.93 1.00 8.06
CA PRO A 173 6.04 2.30 7.42
C PRO A 173 7.08 2.35 6.30
N PRO A 174 8.30 1.78 6.43
CA PRO A 174 9.24 1.74 5.32
C PRO A 174 8.70 1.07 4.05
N LEU A 175 8.00 -0.06 4.19
CA LEU A 175 7.40 -0.77 3.05
C LEU A 175 6.27 0.03 2.42
N LEU A 176 5.42 0.66 3.25
CA LEU A 176 4.35 1.52 2.79
C LEU A 176 4.90 2.71 2.00
N TYR A 177 5.93 3.40 2.53
CA TYR A 177 6.58 4.53 1.86
C TYR A 177 7.18 4.12 0.52
N LEU A 178 7.96 3.04 0.47
CA LEU A 178 8.51 2.53 -0.78
C LEU A 178 7.42 2.21 -1.80
N GLY A 179 6.26 1.73 -1.34
CA GLY A 179 5.14 1.41 -2.19
C GLY A 179 4.53 2.64 -2.85
N TYR A 180 3.96 3.55 -2.07
CA TYR A 180 3.21 4.66 -2.66
C TYR A 180 4.10 5.75 -3.26
N VAL A 181 5.29 5.98 -2.73
CA VAL A 181 6.26 6.92 -3.32
C VAL A 181 6.79 6.40 -4.66
N GLY A 182 6.94 5.08 -4.82
CA GLY A 182 7.44 4.48 -6.04
C GLY A 182 6.61 4.78 -7.29
N PHE A 183 5.32 5.11 -7.16
CA PHE A 183 4.48 5.54 -8.28
C PHE A 183 4.91 6.90 -8.87
N ALA A 184 5.80 7.67 -8.20
CA ALA A 184 6.44 8.83 -8.79
C ALA A 184 7.23 8.50 -10.06
N VAL A 185 7.79 7.28 -10.14
CA VAL A 185 8.50 6.83 -11.36
C VAL A 185 7.51 6.68 -12.53
N ASN A 186 6.32 6.12 -12.30
CA ASN A 186 5.31 5.99 -13.35
C ASN A 186 4.76 7.36 -13.77
N PHE A 187 4.56 8.26 -12.82
CA PHE A 187 4.24 9.65 -13.10
C PHE A 187 5.33 10.31 -13.96
N ALA A 188 6.61 10.13 -13.62
CA ALA A 188 7.72 10.67 -14.41
C ALA A 188 7.79 10.08 -15.81
N PHE A 189 7.52 8.77 -15.99
CA PHE A 189 7.39 8.15 -17.32
C PHE A 189 6.22 8.74 -18.12
N ALA A 190 5.06 8.98 -17.49
CA ALA A 190 3.92 9.60 -18.15
C ALA A 190 4.24 11.04 -18.61
N MET A 191 4.89 11.83 -17.77
CA MET A 191 5.33 13.20 -18.14
C MET A 191 6.38 13.19 -19.25
N ALA A 192 7.35 12.27 -19.18
CA ALA A 192 8.36 12.10 -20.23
C ALA A 192 7.75 11.68 -21.57
N ALA A 193 6.75 10.79 -21.54
CA ALA A 193 5.99 10.36 -22.71
C ALA A 193 5.22 11.53 -23.36
N LEU A 194 4.48 12.29 -22.56
CA LEU A 194 3.74 13.48 -23.01
C LEU A 194 4.67 14.54 -23.62
N HIS A 195 5.79 14.82 -22.95
CA HIS A 195 6.76 15.81 -23.46
C HIS A 195 7.41 15.36 -24.77
N SER A 196 7.68 14.06 -24.93
CA SER A 196 8.32 13.51 -26.13
C SER A 196 7.35 13.18 -27.27
N GLY A 197 6.04 13.25 -27.03
CA GLY A 197 5.03 12.80 -27.99
C GLY A 197 5.02 11.29 -28.24
N ARG A 198 5.69 10.50 -27.38
CA ARG A 198 5.81 9.03 -27.50
C ARG A 198 4.93 8.32 -26.51
N LEU A 199 3.81 7.81 -26.99
CA LEU A 199 2.89 6.99 -26.22
C LEU A 199 2.73 5.63 -26.88
N ASP A 200 3.79 4.84 -26.84
CA ASP A 200 3.88 3.54 -27.50
C ASP A 200 4.01 2.39 -26.49
N GLY A 201 3.90 1.15 -27.03
CA GLY A 201 4.06 -0.06 -26.24
C GLY A 201 5.44 -0.19 -25.59
N ALA A 202 6.48 0.46 -26.12
CA ALA A 202 7.82 0.45 -25.55
C ALA A 202 7.86 1.25 -24.24
N VAL A 203 7.27 2.45 -24.20
CA VAL A 203 7.16 3.25 -22.98
C VAL A 203 6.35 2.50 -21.92
N ALA A 204 5.23 1.86 -22.28
CA ALA A 204 4.45 1.03 -21.38
C ALA A 204 5.28 -0.16 -20.83
N HIS A 205 6.08 -0.80 -21.69
CA HIS A 205 6.98 -1.88 -21.30
C HIS A 205 8.03 -1.41 -20.29
N TRP A 206 8.66 -0.25 -20.51
CA TRP A 206 9.68 0.29 -19.62
C TRP A 206 9.11 0.79 -18.29
N SER A 207 7.89 1.32 -18.29
CA SER A 207 7.21 1.85 -17.10
C SER A 207 6.65 0.74 -16.20
N ARG A 208 6.22 -0.39 -16.76
CA ARG A 208 5.53 -1.48 -16.03
C ARG A 208 6.29 -2.08 -14.85
N PRO A 209 7.64 -2.28 -14.86
CA PRO A 209 8.35 -2.84 -13.70
C PRO A 209 8.27 -1.95 -12.47
N TRP A 210 8.31 -0.65 -12.70
CA TRP A 210 8.26 0.32 -11.64
C TRP A 210 6.89 0.34 -10.97
N ALA A 211 5.82 0.29 -11.77
CA ALA A 211 4.46 0.09 -11.26
C ALA A 211 4.32 -1.21 -10.47
N LEU A 212 4.90 -2.32 -10.97
CA LEU A 212 4.83 -3.60 -10.30
C LEU A 212 5.62 -3.61 -8.99
N GLY A 213 6.83 -3.03 -8.97
CA GLY A 213 7.64 -2.89 -7.75
C GLY A 213 6.93 -2.05 -6.69
N SER A 214 6.42 -0.89 -7.08
CA SER A 214 5.63 -0.01 -6.20
C SER A 214 4.39 -0.73 -5.64
N TRP A 215 3.66 -1.45 -6.49
CA TRP A 215 2.49 -2.21 -6.10
C TRP A 215 2.82 -3.34 -5.11
N VAL A 216 3.95 -4.04 -5.29
CA VAL A 216 4.40 -5.10 -4.37
C VAL A 216 4.72 -4.52 -2.99
N PHE A 217 5.48 -3.43 -2.92
CA PHE A 217 5.80 -2.76 -1.65
C PHE A 217 4.54 -2.21 -0.98
N LEU A 218 3.63 -1.61 -1.75
CA LEU A 218 2.38 -1.06 -1.20
C LEU A 218 1.46 -2.19 -0.69
N THR A 219 1.37 -3.32 -1.41
CA THR A 219 0.65 -4.51 -0.93
C THR A 219 1.26 -5.01 0.38
N ALA A 220 2.60 -5.07 0.48
CA ALA A 220 3.30 -5.46 1.70
C ALA A 220 2.96 -4.52 2.86
N GLY A 221 3.02 -3.20 2.61
CA GLY A 221 2.70 -2.20 3.61
C GLY A 221 1.27 -2.33 4.12
N ILE A 222 0.27 -2.40 3.21
CA ILE A 222 -1.15 -2.54 3.59
C ILE A 222 -1.38 -3.82 4.40
N VAL A 223 -0.85 -4.96 3.95
CA VAL A 223 -1.03 -6.26 4.61
C VAL A 223 -0.41 -6.26 6.01
N LEU A 224 0.79 -5.72 6.17
CA LEU A 224 1.46 -5.63 7.46
C LEU A 224 0.78 -4.62 8.39
N GLY A 225 0.29 -3.49 7.86
CA GLY A 225 -0.47 -2.51 8.66
C GLY A 225 -1.79 -3.08 9.17
N SER A 226 -2.51 -3.81 8.31
CA SER A 226 -3.73 -4.52 8.70
C SER A 226 -3.48 -5.60 9.78
N TRP A 227 -2.35 -6.32 9.67
CA TRP A 227 -1.93 -7.28 10.69
C TRP A 227 -1.55 -6.59 11.99
N TRP A 228 -0.79 -5.49 11.93
CA TRP A 228 -0.39 -4.68 13.08
C TRP A 228 -1.62 -4.12 13.81
N ALA A 229 -2.57 -3.51 13.09
CA ALA A 229 -3.82 -3.04 13.68
C ALA A 229 -4.59 -4.15 14.41
N TYR A 230 -4.58 -5.38 13.88
CA TYR A 230 -5.27 -6.52 14.47
C TYR A 230 -4.71 -6.93 15.83
N TYR A 231 -3.39 -7.02 15.98
CA TYR A 231 -2.81 -7.49 17.24
C TYR A 231 -2.47 -6.37 18.22
N GLU A 232 -2.36 -5.11 17.78
CA GLU A 232 -1.94 -3.98 18.63
C GLU A 232 -3.11 -3.18 19.19
N LEU A 233 -4.12 -2.85 18.36
CA LEU A 233 -5.18 -1.93 18.77
C LEU A 233 -6.17 -2.51 19.79
N GLY A 234 -6.23 -3.82 19.95
CA GLY A 234 -7.16 -4.44 20.90
C GLY A 234 -8.64 -4.36 20.50
N TRP A 235 -8.95 -3.97 19.27
CA TRP A 235 -10.34 -3.84 18.79
C TRP A 235 -10.90 -5.10 18.16
N GLY A 236 -10.05 -6.11 17.92
CA GLY A 236 -10.43 -7.37 17.29
C GLY A 236 -10.78 -7.28 15.81
N GLY A 237 -10.51 -6.15 15.17
CA GLY A 237 -10.67 -5.92 13.74
C GLY A 237 -9.33 -5.91 13.02
N TRP A 238 -9.37 -6.08 11.68
CA TRP A 238 -8.20 -6.08 10.79
C TRP A 238 -8.24 -4.93 9.78
N TRP A 239 -9.38 -4.23 9.63
CA TRP A 239 -9.61 -3.07 8.75
C TRP A 239 -10.79 -2.26 9.26
N PHE A 240 -10.63 -0.97 9.43
CA PHE A 240 -11.63 -0.09 10.07
C PHE A 240 -12.18 0.98 9.13
N TRP A 241 -11.74 1.01 7.88
CA TRP A 241 -12.04 2.10 6.93
C TRP A 241 -11.60 3.47 7.48
N ASP A 242 -10.54 3.47 8.29
CA ASP A 242 -9.92 4.69 8.78
C ASP A 242 -9.39 5.53 7.60
N PRO A 243 -9.45 6.88 7.66
CA PRO A 243 -8.95 7.73 6.59
C PRO A 243 -7.51 7.46 6.15
N VAL A 244 -6.64 7.05 7.08
CA VAL A 244 -5.23 6.73 6.77
C VAL A 244 -5.10 5.35 6.12
N GLU A 245 -5.89 4.36 6.56
CA GLU A 245 -6.01 3.07 5.87
C GLU A 245 -6.48 3.29 4.43
N ASN A 246 -7.56 4.06 4.25
CA ASN A 246 -8.10 4.41 2.94
C ASN A 246 -7.08 5.15 2.07
N ALA A 247 -6.29 6.06 2.65
CA ALA A 247 -5.24 6.79 1.94
C ALA A 247 -4.18 5.88 1.31
N SER A 248 -3.93 4.71 1.88
CA SER A 248 -3.04 3.69 1.31
C SER A 248 -3.73 2.83 0.25
N LEU A 249 -5.03 2.54 0.43
CA LEU A 249 -5.84 1.72 -0.47
C LEU A 249 -6.10 2.43 -1.81
N LEU A 250 -6.31 3.75 -1.82
CA LEU A 250 -6.58 4.54 -3.01
C LEU A 250 -5.50 4.38 -4.10
N PRO A 251 -4.20 4.64 -3.85
CA PRO A 251 -3.16 4.43 -4.84
C PRO A 251 -2.93 2.94 -5.16
N TRP A 252 -3.27 2.00 -4.26
CA TRP A 252 -3.22 0.57 -4.53
C TRP A 252 -4.26 0.15 -5.58
N LEU A 253 -5.50 0.66 -5.49
CA LEU A 253 -6.57 0.40 -6.45
C LEU A 253 -6.20 0.95 -7.84
N LEU A 254 -5.79 2.23 -7.93
CA LEU A 254 -5.37 2.81 -9.21
C LEU A 254 -4.06 2.21 -9.73
N GLY A 255 -3.13 1.85 -8.86
CA GLY A 255 -1.90 1.13 -9.23
C GLY A 255 -2.20 -0.24 -9.82
N THR A 256 -3.21 -0.95 -9.29
CA THR A 256 -3.71 -2.21 -9.87
C THR A 256 -4.33 -1.98 -11.24
N ALA A 257 -5.15 -0.95 -11.41
CA ALA A 257 -5.70 -0.56 -12.69
C ALA A 257 -4.60 -0.18 -13.70
N LEU A 258 -3.60 0.59 -13.27
CA LEU A 258 -2.44 0.99 -14.06
C LEU A 258 -1.65 -0.23 -14.56
N LEU A 259 -1.38 -1.22 -13.71
CA LEU A 259 -0.68 -2.44 -14.09
C LEU A 259 -1.41 -3.17 -15.23
N HIS A 260 -2.72 -3.26 -15.17
CA HIS A 260 -3.53 -3.91 -16.20
C HIS A 260 -3.57 -3.07 -17.49
N ALA A 261 -3.70 -1.74 -17.38
CA ALA A 261 -3.66 -0.82 -18.53
C ALA A 261 -2.29 -0.87 -19.23
N LEU A 262 -1.17 -0.90 -18.49
CA LEU A 262 0.19 -1.05 -19.02
C LEU A 262 0.36 -2.36 -19.80
N VAL A 263 -0.22 -3.47 -19.33
CA VAL A 263 -0.18 -4.77 -20.05
C VAL A 263 -0.93 -4.70 -21.38
N VAL A 264 -2.10 -4.05 -21.40
CA VAL A 264 -2.86 -3.89 -22.65
C VAL A 264 -2.15 -2.93 -23.59
N CYS A 265 -1.63 -1.82 -23.09
CA CYS A 265 -0.88 -0.85 -23.91
C CYS A 265 0.37 -1.49 -24.53
N GLU A 266 1.16 -2.23 -23.76
CA GLU A 266 2.37 -2.93 -24.25
C GLU A 266 2.04 -3.96 -25.34
N LYS A 267 0.97 -4.75 -25.16
CA LYS A 267 0.68 -5.88 -26.05
C LYS A 267 -0.21 -5.51 -27.24
N ARG A 268 -1.01 -4.47 -27.10
CA ARG A 268 -2.09 -4.16 -28.03
C ARG A 268 -2.08 -2.71 -28.54
N GLY A 269 -1.23 -1.83 -27.96
CA GLY A 269 -1.24 -0.40 -28.28
C GLY A 269 -2.53 0.32 -27.84
N ALA A 270 -3.38 -0.33 -27.02
CA ALA A 270 -4.64 0.23 -26.54
C ALA A 270 -4.49 0.78 -25.12
N TYR A 271 -5.43 1.64 -24.70
CA TYR A 271 -5.47 2.27 -23.34
C TYR A 271 -4.30 3.22 -23.02
N GLY A 272 -3.61 3.78 -24.02
CA GLY A 272 -2.51 4.70 -23.78
C GLY A 272 -2.89 5.90 -22.94
N HIS A 273 -4.02 6.56 -23.25
CA HIS A 273 -4.53 7.69 -22.44
C HIS A 273 -4.87 7.27 -21.00
N ALA A 274 -5.43 6.07 -20.84
CA ALA A 274 -5.69 5.52 -19.50
C ALA A 274 -4.38 5.30 -18.71
N VAL A 275 -3.33 4.81 -19.37
CA VAL A 275 -1.99 4.66 -18.73
C VAL A 275 -1.47 6.00 -18.24
N LEU A 276 -1.58 7.07 -19.05
CA LEU A 276 -1.14 8.41 -18.66
C LEU A 276 -1.94 8.94 -17.45
N LEU A 277 -3.28 8.92 -17.54
CA LEU A 277 -4.15 9.42 -16.47
C LEU A 277 -4.00 8.60 -15.19
N LEU A 278 -3.96 7.27 -15.29
CA LEU A 278 -3.76 6.39 -14.14
C LEU A 278 -2.39 6.63 -13.49
N SER A 279 -1.32 6.87 -14.27
CA SER A 279 -0.01 7.21 -13.72
C SER A 279 -0.02 8.55 -12.98
N ILE A 280 -0.71 9.57 -13.52
CA ILE A 280 -0.88 10.88 -12.88
C ILE A 280 -1.67 10.73 -11.58
N PHE A 281 -2.86 10.13 -11.64
CA PHE A 281 -3.73 10.05 -10.48
C PHE A 281 -3.22 9.10 -9.39
N THR A 282 -2.55 7.99 -9.73
CA THR A 282 -1.98 7.08 -8.72
C THR A 282 -0.96 7.78 -7.85
N PHE A 283 -0.03 8.54 -8.43
CA PHE A 283 0.94 9.32 -7.66
C PHE A 283 0.28 10.49 -6.93
N SER A 284 -0.68 11.18 -7.55
CA SER A 284 -1.43 12.26 -6.89
C SER A 284 -2.19 11.77 -5.66
N LEU A 285 -2.77 10.56 -5.69
CA LEU A 285 -3.42 9.94 -4.53
C LEU A 285 -2.41 9.54 -3.44
N SER A 286 -1.20 9.15 -3.81
CA SER A 286 -0.11 8.94 -2.83
C SER A 286 0.24 10.24 -2.10
N LEU A 287 0.31 11.36 -2.81
CA LEU A 287 0.54 12.68 -2.21
C LEU A 287 -0.65 13.14 -1.37
N LEU A 288 -1.87 12.89 -1.84
CA LEU A 288 -3.09 13.16 -1.07
C LEU A 288 -3.11 12.36 0.23
N GLY A 289 -2.69 11.09 0.20
CA GLY A 289 -2.51 10.27 1.40
C GLY A 289 -1.49 10.87 2.37
N THR A 290 -0.38 11.39 1.85
CA THR A 290 0.63 12.10 2.65
C THR A 290 0.06 13.34 3.33
N PHE A 291 -0.82 14.08 2.64
CA PHE A 291 -1.58 15.19 3.22
C PHE A 291 -2.52 14.72 4.34
N VAL A 292 -3.33 13.67 4.09
CA VAL A 292 -4.30 13.15 5.08
C VAL A 292 -3.62 12.79 6.39
N VAL A 293 -2.51 12.06 6.33
CA VAL A 293 -1.76 11.59 7.51
C VAL A 293 -1.21 12.76 8.34
N ARG A 294 -0.88 13.90 7.71
CA ARG A 294 -0.12 14.99 8.34
C ARG A 294 -0.94 16.24 8.66
N SER A 295 -2.05 16.44 7.97
CA SER A 295 -2.87 17.66 8.15
C SER A 295 -3.69 17.66 9.44
N GLY A 296 -4.01 16.46 9.96
CA GLY A 296 -4.96 16.32 11.06
C GLY A 296 -6.39 16.80 10.76
N VAL A 297 -6.69 17.05 9.48
CA VAL A 297 -8.03 17.49 9.05
C VAL A 297 -9.05 16.38 9.20
N LEU A 298 -8.61 15.12 9.07
CA LEU A 298 -9.47 13.95 9.28
C LEU A 298 -9.10 13.26 10.60
N THR A 299 -10.09 12.93 11.39
CA THR A 299 -9.91 12.17 12.62
C THR A 299 -9.46 10.75 12.27
N SER A 300 -8.30 10.35 12.74
CA SER A 300 -7.72 9.03 12.53
C SER A 300 -6.92 8.59 13.76
N VAL A 301 -6.97 7.30 14.05
CA VAL A 301 -6.11 6.69 15.10
C VAL A 301 -4.62 6.69 14.71
N HIS A 302 -4.32 6.89 13.42
CA HIS A 302 -2.96 6.96 12.89
C HIS A 302 -2.42 8.40 12.81
N ALA A 303 -3.20 9.42 13.23
CA ALA A 303 -2.78 10.82 13.21
C ALA A 303 -1.96 11.16 14.47
N PHE A 304 -0.69 10.77 14.49
CA PHE A 304 0.21 11.00 15.64
C PHE A 304 0.84 12.41 15.66
N ALA A 305 0.75 13.17 14.58
CA ALA A 305 1.26 14.52 14.48
C ALA A 305 0.33 15.37 13.61
N VAL A 306 -0.39 16.28 14.23
CA VAL A 306 -1.35 17.15 13.57
C VAL A 306 -0.74 18.55 13.42
N ASP A 307 -0.51 18.99 12.18
CA ASP A 307 -0.08 20.35 11.87
C ASP A 307 -0.78 20.85 10.59
N PRO A 308 -1.83 21.66 10.73
CA PRO A 308 -2.58 22.17 9.57
C PRO A 308 -1.76 23.00 8.60
N SER A 309 -0.73 23.72 9.05
CA SER A 309 0.10 24.56 8.20
C SER A 309 0.96 23.71 7.25
N ARG A 310 1.56 22.66 7.76
CA ARG A 310 2.31 21.67 6.99
C ARG A 310 1.41 20.91 6.02
N GLY A 311 0.18 20.61 6.44
CA GLY A 311 -0.83 19.99 5.58
C GLY A 311 -1.19 20.87 4.38
N LEU A 312 -1.47 22.15 4.60
CA LEU A 312 -1.81 23.08 3.52
C LEU A 312 -0.68 23.17 2.47
N THR A 313 0.56 23.25 2.91
CA THR A 313 1.72 23.30 1.99
C THR A 313 1.82 22.04 1.12
N LEU A 314 1.57 20.85 1.69
CA LEU A 314 1.52 19.59 0.91
C LEU A 314 0.36 19.59 -0.09
N LEU A 315 -0.79 20.15 0.27
CA LEU A 315 -1.93 20.27 -0.63
C LEU A 315 -1.63 21.22 -1.79
N LEU A 316 -0.93 22.34 -1.54
CA LEU A 316 -0.47 23.26 -2.58
C LEU A 316 0.53 22.59 -3.52
N LEU A 317 1.49 21.82 -3.00
CA LEU A 317 2.42 21.04 -3.83
C LEU A 317 1.69 20.02 -4.69
N LEU A 318 0.71 19.29 -4.14
CA LEU A 318 -0.14 18.38 -4.89
C LEU A 318 -0.90 19.13 -6.00
N GLY A 319 -1.53 20.26 -5.67
CA GLY A 319 -2.25 21.10 -6.62
C GLY A 319 -1.37 21.55 -7.78
N LEU A 320 -0.14 22.01 -7.47
CA LEU A 320 0.84 22.41 -8.47
C LEU A 320 1.22 21.25 -9.40
N LEU A 321 1.62 20.09 -8.83
CA LEU A 321 2.03 18.92 -9.61
C LEU A 321 0.88 18.38 -10.48
N LEU A 322 -0.32 18.30 -9.92
CA LEU A 322 -1.51 17.82 -10.64
C LEU A 322 -1.91 18.78 -11.77
N THR A 323 -1.93 20.09 -11.50
CA THR A 323 -2.25 21.10 -12.51
C THR A 323 -1.23 21.07 -13.66
N CYS A 324 0.06 21.04 -13.36
CA CYS A 324 1.11 20.91 -14.38
C CYS A 324 0.95 19.65 -15.22
N ALA A 325 0.67 18.51 -14.55
CA ALA A 325 0.52 17.23 -15.24
C ALA A 325 -0.72 17.18 -16.13
N LEU A 326 -1.88 17.64 -15.65
CA LEU A 326 -3.11 17.68 -16.42
C LEU A 326 -3.07 18.71 -17.55
N THR A 327 -2.40 19.85 -17.34
CA THR A 327 -2.16 20.83 -18.41
C THR A 327 -1.29 20.21 -19.51
N LEU A 328 -0.19 19.55 -19.15
CA LEU A 328 0.65 18.87 -20.13
C LEU A 328 -0.12 17.75 -20.86
N PHE A 329 -0.97 17.00 -20.14
CA PHE A 329 -1.84 16.01 -20.74
C PHE A 329 -2.81 16.64 -21.75
N ALA A 330 -3.50 17.71 -21.37
CA ALA A 330 -4.46 18.42 -22.24
C ALA A 330 -3.81 18.99 -23.51
N LEU A 331 -2.56 19.47 -23.41
CA LEU A 331 -1.84 20.08 -24.53
C LEU A 331 -1.14 19.06 -25.44
N ARG A 332 -0.78 17.88 -24.93
CA ARG A 332 0.12 16.94 -25.62
C ARG A 332 -0.45 15.55 -25.83
N ALA A 333 -1.54 15.16 -25.18
CA ALA A 333 -2.18 13.89 -25.45
C ALA A 333 -2.86 13.94 -26.82
N ASP A 334 -2.35 13.13 -27.77
CA ASP A 334 -2.95 13.04 -29.10
C ASP A 334 -4.26 12.25 -29.02
N ILE A 335 -5.38 12.95 -29.12
CA ILE A 335 -6.72 12.36 -29.08
C ILE A 335 -7.02 11.58 -30.37
N ARG A 336 -6.22 11.76 -31.43
CA ARG A 336 -6.44 11.17 -32.77
C ARG A 336 -5.81 9.78 -32.93
N ALA A 337 -5.18 9.23 -31.88
CA ALA A 337 -4.63 7.88 -31.93
C ALA A 337 -5.74 6.89 -32.33
N PRO A 338 -5.47 5.96 -33.29
CA PRO A 338 -6.49 5.04 -33.77
C PRO A 338 -7.00 4.18 -32.62
N TYR A 339 -8.32 4.21 -32.40
CA TYR A 339 -8.97 3.36 -31.40
C TYR A 339 -8.88 1.90 -31.86
N ALA A 340 -8.19 1.08 -31.10
CA ALA A 340 -8.22 -0.35 -31.32
C ALA A 340 -9.65 -0.86 -31.08
N ARG A 341 -10.30 -1.38 -32.11
CA ARG A 341 -11.63 -2.02 -31.98
C ARG A 341 -11.47 -3.42 -31.41
N PHE A 342 -12.14 -3.70 -30.32
CA PHE A 342 -12.18 -5.03 -29.72
C PHE A 342 -13.59 -5.29 -29.15
N GLY A 343 -13.98 -6.56 -29.11
CA GLY A 343 -15.30 -6.95 -28.57
C GLY A 343 -15.33 -6.81 -27.06
N LEU A 344 -16.50 -6.54 -26.49
CA LEU A 344 -16.71 -6.44 -25.04
C LEU A 344 -16.27 -7.71 -24.30
N LEU A 345 -16.49 -8.89 -24.90
CA LEU A 345 -16.12 -10.20 -24.35
C LEU A 345 -14.70 -10.64 -24.77
N SER A 346 -13.88 -9.75 -25.32
CA SER A 346 -12.45 -10.01 -25.55
C SER A 346 -11.66 -9.82 -24.24
N LYS A 347 -10.39 -10.28 -24.23
CA LYS A 347 -9.52 -10.08 -23.08
C LYS A 347 -9.28 -8.60 -22.81
N GLU A 348 -9.15 -7.79 -23.83
CA GLU A 348 -9.01 -6.33 -23.76
C GLU A 348 -10.27 -5.69 -23.15
N GLY A 349 -11.47 -6.09 -23.60
CA GLY A 349 -12.73 -5.55 -23.11
C GLY A 349 -12.96 -5.85 -21.62
N LEU A 350 -12.71 -7.10 -21.19
CA LEU A 350 -12.85 -7.46 -19.77
C LEU A 350 -11.78 -6.83 -18.89
N LEU A 351 -10.54 -6.64 -19.38
CA LEU A 351 -9.52 -5.87 -18.66
C LEU A 351 -9.94 -4.40 -18.55
N GLY A 352 -10.55 -3.82 -19.59
CA GLY A 352 -11.13 -2.47 -19.54
C GLY A 352 -12.25 -2.35 -18.49
N ALA A 353 -13.13 -3.33 -18.43
CA ALA A 353 -14.18 -3.38 -17.40
C ALA A 353 -13.57 -3.50 -15.99
N ALA A 354 -12.54 -4.31 -15.81
CA ALA A 354 -11.84 -4.42 -14.53
C ALA A 354 -11.14 -3.11 -14.13
N ILE A 355 -10.49 -2.43 -15.07
CA ILE A 355 -9.89 -1.10 -14.84
C ILE A 355 -10.96 -0.10 -14.41
N LEU A 356 -12.10 -0.08 -15.09
CA LEU A 356 -13.22 0.81 -14.75
C LEU A 356 -13.78 0.52 -13.36
N LEU A 357 -13.99 -0.75 -12.99
CA LEU A 357 -14.46 -1.14 -11.66
C LEU A 357 -13.47 -0.71 -10.56
N LEU A 358 -12.16 -0.86 -10.78
CA LEU A 358 -11.14 -0.39 -9.85
C LEU A 358 -11.15 1.13 -9.70
N CYS A 359 -11.35 1.88 -10.79
CA CYS A 359 -11.49 3.34 -10.76
C CYS A 359 -12.75 3.77 -9.99
N VAL A 360 -13.88 3.10 -10.22
CA VAL A 360 -15.14 3.38 -9.50
C VAL A 360 -15.01 3.05 -8.02
N ALA A 361 -14.39 1.92 -7.67
CA ALA A 361 -14.11 1.55 -6.29
C ALA A 361 -13.21 2.59 -5.60
N CYS A 362 -12.15 3.04 -6.29
CA CYS A 362 -11.29 4.12 -5.81
C CYS A 362 -12.06 5.43 -5.58
N ALA A 363 -12.88 5.84 -6.54
CA ALA A 363 -13.69 7.06 -6.43
C ALA A 363 -14.71 6.97 -5.27
N SER A 364 -15.32 5.79 -5.05
CA SER A 364 -16.25 5.56 -3.94
C SER A 364 -15.57 5.67 -2.58
N VAL A 365 -14.35 5.10 -2.45
CA VAL A 365 -13.56 5.20 -1.21
C VAL A 365 -13.09 6.64 -0.99
N LEU A 366 -12.61 7.31 -2.04
CA LEU A 366 -12.19 8.71 -1.99
C LEU A 366 -13.34 9.62 -1.52
N LEU A 367 -14.52 9.46 -2.13
CA LEU A 367 -15.71 10.24 -1.77
C LEU A 367 -16.07 10.03 -0.30
N GLY A 368 -16.19 8.77 0.16
CA GLY A 368 -16.56 8.47 1.55
C GLY A 368 -15.53 8.98 2.55
N THR A 369 -14.24 8.95 2.21
CA THR A 369 -13.16 9.42 3.09
C THR A 369 -13.18 10.94 3.26
N PHE A 370 -13.41 11.70 2.19
CA PHE A 370 -13.38 13.16 2.22
C PHE A 370 -14.74 13.83 2.42
N TYR A 371 -15.84 13.09 2.28
CA TYR A 371 -17.20 13.63 2.43
C TYR A 371 -17.43 14.32 3.78
N PRO A 372 -17.01 13.75 4.95
CA PRO A 372 -17.14 14.43 6.24
C PRO A 372 -16.46 15.79 6.28
N MET A 373 -15.24 15.90 5.72
CA MET A 373 -14.49 17.14 5.67
C MET A 373 -15.21 18.20 4.82
N VAL A 374 -15.68 17.83 3.62
CA VAL A 374 -16.41 18.74 2.73
C VAL A 374 -17.70 19.22 3.38
N PHE A 375 -18.44 18.30 4.01
CA PHE A 375 -19.69 18.60 4.70
C PHE A 375 -19.50 19.61 5.85
N GLN A 376 -18.44 19.41 6.66
CA GLN A 376 -18.06 20.32 7.71
C GLN A 376 -17.57 21.69 7.19
N SER A 377 -16.77 21.70 6.10
CA SER A 377 -16.28 22.93 5.48
C SER A 377 -17.38 23.81 4.88
N LEU A 378 -18.48 23.18 4.47
CA LEU A 378 -19.69 23.87 4.00
C LEU A 378 -20.62 24.29 5.12
N HIS A 379 -20.23 24.14 6.40
CA HIS A 379 -21.03 24.44 7.59
C HIS A 379 -22.37 23.71 7.65
N LEU A 380 -22.47 22.51 7.04
CA LEU A 380 -23.69 21.70 7.03
C LEU A 380 -23.85 20.82 8.28
N GLY A 381 -22.90 20.91 9.23
CA GLY A 381 -22.86 20.13 10.45
C GLY A 381 -21.71 19.12 10.50
N SER A 382 -21.74 18.18 11.45
CA SER A 382 -20.79 17.07 11.55
C SER A 382 -21.44 15.78 11.05
N LEU A 383 -20.72 15.05 10.20
CA LEU A 383 -21.14 13.76 9.68
C LEU A 383 -20.00 12.76 9.85
N SER A 384 -20.33 11.52 10.22
CA SER A 384 -19.39 10.40 10.26
C SER A 384 -19.74 9.39 9.18
N VAL A 385 -18.76 9.04 8.35
CA VAL A 385 -18.87 7.98 7.33
C VAL A 385 -18.07 6.78 7.81
N GLY A 386 -18.75 5.68 8.08
CA GLY A 386 -18.15 4.47 8.65
C GLY A 386 -18.26 3.24 7.72
N ALA A 387 -17.92 2.09 8.27
CA ALA A 387 -17.92 0.79 7.58
C ALA A 387 -19.22 0.47 6.80
N PRO A 388 -20.43 0.83 7.26
CA PRO A 388 -21.65 0.55 6.49
C PRO A 388 -21.65 1.18 5.09
N TYR A 389 -21.19 2.43 4.96
CA TYR A 389 -21.08 3.10 3.65
C TYR A 389 -20.09 2.37 2.74
N PHE A 390 -18.88 2.17 3.24
CA PHE A 390 -17.81 1.56 2.44
C PHE A 390 -18.16 0.14 2.04
N ASN A 391 -18.67 -0.68 2.95
CA ASN A 391 -19.04 -2.06 2.67
C ASN A 391 -20.19 -2.14 1.65
N THR A 392 -21.18 -1.26 1.72
CA THR A 392 -22.32 -1.24 0.80
C THR A 392 -21.89 -0.96 -0.65
N LEU A 393 -20.90 -0.10 -0.85
CA LEU A 393 -20.41 0.26 -2.19
C LEU A 393 -19.26 -0.64 -2.66
N PHE A 394 -18.28 -0.88 -1.80
CA PHE A 394 -17.06 -1.57 -2.19
C PHE A 394 -17.26 -3.07 -2.39
N VAL A 395 -18.03 -3.74 -1.52
CA VAL A 395 -18.20 -5.21 -1.60
C VAL A 395 -18.84 -5.65 -2.91
N PRO A 396 -19.95 -5.06 -3.40
CA PRO A 396 -20.51 -5.42 -4.71
C PRO A 396 -19.53 -5.20 -5.87
N LEU A 397 -18.77 -4.09 -5.86
CA LEU A 397 -17.76 -3.82 -6.89
C LEU A 397 -16.64 -4.87 -6.87
N ALA A 398 -16.18 -5.27 -5.68
CA ALA A 398 -15.18 -6.32 -5.51
C ALA A 398 -15.71 -7.68 -6.00
N LEU A 399 -16.95 -8.03 -5.72
CA LEU A 399 -17.58 -9.27 -6.22
C LEU A 399 -17.70 -9.27 -7.75
N CYS A 400 -18.09 -8.13 -8.37
CA CYS A 400 -18.09 -7.99 -9.82
C CYS A 400 -16.68 -8.17 -10.41
N LEU A 401 -15.65 -7.58 -9.79
CA LEU A 401 -14.27 -7.74 -10.20
C LEU A 401 -13.82 -9.22 -10.09
N MET A 402 -14.15 -9.90 -9.00
CA MET A 402 -13.86 -11.32 -8.83
C MET A 402 -14.55 -12.19 -9.88
N ALA A 403 -15.82 -11.88 -10.22
CA ALA A 403 -16.53 -12.57 -11.28
C ALA A 403 -15.82 -12.41 -12.64
N LEU A 404 -15.34 -11.20 -12.98
CA LEU A 404 -14.51 -10.99 -14.19
C LEU A 404 -13.21 -11.79 -14.14
N MET A 405 -12.54 -11.85 -12.96
CA MET A 405 -11.30 -12.59 -12.79
C MET A 405 -11.46 -14.09 -13.05
N THR A 406 -12.62 -14.70 -12.78
CA THR A 406 -12.87 -16.12 -13.09
C THR A 406 -12.82 -16.41 -14.58
N GLN A 407 -13.11 -15.43 -15.44
CA GLN A 407 -13.19 -15.56 -16.89
C GLN A 407 -11.87 -15.23 -17.60
N LEU A 408 -11.11 -14.25 -17.10
CA LEU A 408 -9.90 -13.71 -17.75
C LEU A 408 -8.86 -14.74 -18.18
N PRO A 409 -8.55 -15.82 -17.40
CA PRO A 409 -7.55 -16.81 -17.80
C PRO A 409 -7.90 -17.57 -19.09
N ARG A 410 -9.16 -17.61 -19.45
CA ARG A 410 -9.69 -18.39 -20.58
C ARG A 410 -9.79 -17.59 -21.87
N LEU A 411 -9.73 -16.27 -21.79
CA LEU A 411 -9.89 -15.39 -22.94
C LEU A 411 -8.58 -15.20 -23.71
N ARG A 412 -8.72 -15.05 -25.02
CA ARG A 412 -7.65 -14.73 -25.93
C ARG A 412 -7.70 -13.27 -26.33
N TRP A 413 -6.56 -12.73 -26.73
CA TRP A 413 -6.47 -11.40 -27.29
C TRP A 413 -7.16 -11.36 -28.67
N GLN A 414 -7.87 -10.27 -29.00
CA GLN A 414 -8.55 -10.00 -30.28
C GLN A 414 -9.71 -10.92 -30.69
N HIS A 415 -9.91 -12.06 -30.08
CA HIS A 415 -11.00 -12.92 -30.52
C HIS A 415 -12.33 -12.45 -29.95
N LEU A 416 -13.25 -12.10 -30.87
CA LEU A 416 -14.68 -12.19 -30.61
C LEU A 416 -14.96 -13.64 -30.22
N ALA A 417 -15.27 -13.85 -28.97
CA ALA A 417 -15.44 -15.18 -28.38
C ALA A 417 -16.74 -15.86 -28.86
N ALA A 418 -17.06 -15.78 -30.16
CA ALA A 418 -18.27 -16.37 -30.70
C ALA A 418 -18.28 -17.91 -30.70
N GLN A 419 -17.19 -18.61 -30.33
CA GLN A 419 -17.12 -20.04 -30.66
C GLN A 419 -16.61 -21.01 -29.62
N ARG A 420 -16.42 -20.67 -28.37
CA ARG A 420 -16.26 -21.74 -27.36
C ARG A 420 -17.23 -21.51 -26.22
N ARG A 421 -18.26 -22.36 -26.17
CA ARG A 421 -18.97 -22.65 -24.91
C ARG A 421 -17.88 -22.86 -23.86
N ILE A 422 -17.69 -21.84 -23.05
CA ILE A 422 -16.72 -21.82 -22.00
C ILE A 422 -17.02 -23.07 -21.16
N LYS A 423 -16.09 -24.01 -21.05
CA LYS A 423 -16.20 -25.13 -20.10
C LYS A 423 -16.11 -24.55 -18.69
N VAL A 424 -17.13 -23.76 -18.34
CA VAL A 424 -17.29 -23.06 -17.05
C VAL A 424 -17.72 -24.04 -15.97
N GLN A 425 -18.25 -25.21 -16.41
CA GLN A 425 -19.04 -26.08 -15.55
C GLN A 425 -18.33 -26.59 -14.31
N LEU A 426 -17.11 -27.14 -14.44
CA LEU A 426 -16.46 -27.77 -13.28
C LEU A 426 -15.97 -26.76 -12.22
N PRO A 427 -15.22 -25.69 -12.57
CA PRO A 427 -14.83 -24.69 -11.57
C PRO A 427 -16.03 -23.94 -10.96
N CYS A 428 -17.07 -23.66 -11.76
CA CYS A 428 -18.29 -23.05 -11.27
C CYS A 428 -19.03 -23.98 -10.30
N LEU A 429 -19.18 -25.25 -10.65
CA LEU A 429 -19.80 -26.27 -9.79
C LEU A 429 -19.04 -26.40 -8.47
N PHE A 430 -17.69 -26.45 -8.53
CA PHE A 430 -16.85 -26.46 -7.34
C PHE A 430 -17.08 -25.22 -6.46
N GLY A 431 -17.17 -24.04 -7.07
CA GLY A 431 -17.48 -22.79 -6.38
C GLY A 431 -18.85 -22.82 -5.72
N LEU A 432 -19.88 -23.23 -6.46
CA LEU A 432 -21.26 -23.30 -5.94
C LEU A 432 -21.38 -24.31 -4.79
N LEU A 433 -20.94 -25.53 -4.99
CA LEU A 433 -21.03 -26.57 -3.96
C LEU A 433 -20.15 -26.27 -2.75
N GLY A 434 -18.90 -25.92 -2.98
CA GLY A 434 -17.97 -25.59 -1.90
C GLY A 434 -18.39 -24.33 -1.14
N GLY A 435 -18.85 -23.29 -1.83
CA GLY A 435 -19.35 -22.06 -1.20
C GLY A 435 -20.60 -22.30 -0.37
N ALA A 436 -21.53 -23.11 -0.87
CA ALA A 436 -22.71 -23.50 -0.10
C ALA A 436 -22.34 -24.33 1.13
N LEU A 437 -21.48 -25.37 0.98
CA LEU A 437 -21.02 -26.20 2.09
C LEU A 437 -20.30 -25.36 3.15
N LEU A 438 -19.44 -24.44 2.73
CA LEU A 438 -18.70 -23.58 3.65
C LEU A 438 -19.65 -22.64 4.42
N SER A 439 -20.70 -22.14 3.76
CA SER A 439 -21.71 -21.30 4.42
C SER A 439 -22.60 -22.08 5.38
N LEU A 440 -22.80 -23.38 5.15
CA LEU A 440 -23.56 -24.28 6.03
C LEU A 440 -22.74 -24.85 7.20
N ALA A 441 -21.41 -24.82 7.12
CA ALA A 441 -20.53 -25.40 8.14
C ALA A 441 -20.53 -24.60 9.46
N TYR A 442 -21.07 -23.36 9.47
CA TYR A 442 -21.17 -22.54 10.65
C TYR A 442 -22.60 -22.53 11.18
N PRO A 443 -22.83 -22.90 12.46
CA PRO A 443 -24.15 -23.16 13.01
C PRO A 443 -25.02 -21.96 13.36
N GLU A 444 -24.56 -20.75 13.11
CA GLU A 444 -25.41 -19.57 13.32
C GLU A 444 -26.55 -19.53 12.29
N PRO A 445 -27.79 -19.20 12.76
CA PRO A 445 -28.92 -19.14 11.86
C PRO A 445 -28.60 -18.16 10.74
N LEU A 446 -28.77 -18.64 9.53
CA LEU A 446 -28.66 -17.95 8.27
C LEU A 446 -29.37 -16.59 8.27
N ARG A 447 -28.85 -15.60 8.91
CA ARG A 447 -28.82 -14.25 8.35
C ARG A 447 -27.74 -14.28 7.25
N ALA A 448 -27.90 -15.27 6.38
CA ALA A 448 -27.03 -15.46 5.24
C ALA A 448 -27.11 -14.18 4.43
N SER A 449 -26.19 -13.27 4.71
CA SER A 449 -25.92 -12.20 3.78
C SER A 449 -25.63 -12.89 2.46
N TRP A 450 -26.52 -12.74 1.47
CA TRP A 450 -26.29 -13.24 0.11
C TRP A 450 -24.94 -12.77 -0.44
N LEU A 451 -24.40 -11.65 0.08
CA LEU A 451 -23.05 -11.17 -0.22
C LEU A 451 -21.96 -12.10 0.31
N GLY A 452 -22.13 -12.64 1.52
CA GLY A 452 -21.19 -13.63 2.08
C GLY A 452 -21.18 -14.93 1.28
N LEU A 453 -22.35 -15.43 0.92
CA LEU A 453 -22.47 -16.61 0.05
C LEU A 453 -21.82 -16.35 -1.32
N ALA A 454 -22.12 -15.21 -1.94
CA ALA A 454 -21.53 -14.83 -3.22
C ALA A 454 -19.99 -14.71 -3.13
N ALA A 455 -19.47 -14.14 -2.04
CA ALA A 455 -18.02 -14.07 -1.81
C ALA A 455 -17.38 -15.44 -1.67
N ASN A 456 -17.98 -16.37 -0.91
CA ASN A 456 -17.51 -17.74 -0.78
C ASN A 456 -17.50 -18.47 -2.13
N VAL A 457 -18.62 -18.38 -2.85
CA VAL A 457 -18.77 -19.00 -4.18
C VAL A 457 -17.74 -18.48 -5.17
N LEU A 458 -17.59 -17.14 -5.27
CA LEU A 458 -16.66 -16.52 -6.22
C LEU A 458 -15.20 -16.77 -5.85
N SER A 459 -14.87 -16.78 -4.56
CA SER A 459 -13.52 -17.10 -4.08
C SER A 459 -13.12 -18.52 -4.49
N LEU A 460 -13.95 -19.52 -4.17
CA LEU A 460 -13.69 -20.91 -4.51
C LEU A 460 -13.75 -21.16 -6.02
N TRP A 461 -14.64 -20.49 -6.75
CA TRP A 461 -14.68 -20.56 -8.21
C TRP A 461 -13.40 -19.99 -8.82
N LEU A 462 -12.91 -18.84 -8.33
CA LEU A 462 -11.67 -18.26 -8.81
C LEU A 462 -10.48 -19.17 -8.49
N MET A 463 -10.39 -19.70 -7.26
CA MET A 463 -9.35 -20.68 -6.88
C MET A 463 -9.35 -21.90 -7.82
N ALA A 464 -10.52 -22.49 -8.04
CA ALA A 464 -10.67 -23.62 -8.96
C ALA A 464 -10.31 -23.27 -10.41
N SER A 465 -10.68 -22.08 -10.87
CA SER A 465 -10.36 -21.58 -12.21
C SER A 465 -8.86 -21.41 -12.45
N LEU A 466 -8.09 -21.09 -11.40
CA LEU A 466 -6.65 -20.92 -11.45
C LEU A 466 -5.90 -22.23 -11.25
N LEU A 467 -6.38 -23.12 -10.37
CA LEU A 467 -5.64 -24.32 -9.96
C LEU A 467 -5.98 -25.57 -10.80
N LEU A 468 -7.25 -25.79 -11.17
CA LEU A 468 -7.63 -26.99 -11.94
C LEU A 468 -6.89 -27.17 -13.26
N PRO A 469 -6.54 -26.08 -14.04
CA PRO A 469 -5.73 -26.26 -15.23
C PRO A 469 -4.35 -26.84 -14.97
N LEU A 470 -3.80 -26.66 -13.75
CA LEU A 470 -2.49 -27.20 -13.37
C LEU A 470 -2.48 -28.73 -13.19
N LEU A 471 -3.64 -29.35 -13.06
CA LEU A 471 -3.77 -30.82 -13.03
C LEU A 471 -3.43 -31.45 -14.39
N GLN A 472 -3.36 -30.64 -15.45
CA GLN A 472 -2.95 -31.14 -16.77
C GLN A 472 -1.43 -31.08 -16.91
N PRO A 473 -0.75 -32.19 -17.24
CA PRO A 473 0.72 -32.24 -17.36
C PRO A 473 1.30 -31.21 -18.34
N VAL A 474 0.57 -30.91 -19.42
CA VAL A 474 0.97 -29.90 -20.43
C VAL A 474 1.00 -28.49 -19.81
N ALA A 475 0.02 -28.16 -18.99
CA ALA A 475 -0.04 -26.83 -18.34
C ALA A 475 1.12 -26.63 -17.36
N LEU A 476 1.52 -27.67 -16.63
CA LEU A 476 2.68 -27.63 -15.73
C LEU A 476 4.00 -27.43 -16.50
N ARG A 477 4.17 -28.08 -17.64
CA ARG A 477 5.38 -27.94 -18.49
C ARG A 477 5.50 -26.52 -19.09
N GLU A 478 4.37 -25.87 -19.35
CA GLU A 478 4.31 -24.51 -19.89
C GLU A 478 4.31 -23.43 -18.81
N LEU A 479 4.37 -23.78 -17.52
CA LEU A 479 4.28 -22.86 -16.41
C LEU A 479 5.59 -22.08 -16.25
N THR A 480 5.71 -20.97 -16.96
CA THR A 480 6.85 -20.05 -16.78
C THR A 480 6.74 -19.31 -15.44
N LEU A 481 7.88 -18.85 -14.90
CA LEU A 481 7.91 -18.04 -13.65
C LEU A 481 6.97 -16.81 -13.72
N ASN A 482 6.87 -16.18 -14.89
CA ASN A 482 5.96 -15.06 -15.11
C ASN A 482 4.47 -15.46 -15.04
N ARG A 483 4.11 -16.62 -15.61
CA ARG A 483 2.73 -17.15 -15.51
C ARG A 483 2.42 -17.60 -14.10
N PHE A 484 3.36 -18.28 -13.44
CA PHE A 484 3.23 -18.71 -12.05
C PHE A 484 3.05 -17.52 -11.10
N GLY A 485 3.88 -16.48 -11.22
CA GLY A 485 3.73 -15.27 -10.41
C GLY A 485 2.37 -14.57 -10.61
N SER A 486 1.88 -14.53 -11.87
CA SER A 486 0.53 -14.00 -12.12
C SER A 486 -0.57 -14.83 -11.48
N LEU A 487 -0.47 -16.16 -11.60
CA LEU A 487 -1.42 -17.09 -10.97
C LEU A 487 -1.44 -16.89 -9.46
N LEU A 488 -0.26 -16.84 -8.84
CA LEU A 488 -0.12 -16.71 -7.40
C LEU A 488 -0.72 -15.38 -6.89
N ALA A 489 -0.48 -14.27 -7.61
CA ALA A 489 -1.06 -12.97 -7.25
C ALA A 489 -2.61 -12.99 -7.29
N HIS A 490 -3.21 -13.59 -8.32
CA HIS A 490 -4.67 -13.69 -8.41
C HIS A 490 -5.26 -14.72 -7.43
N LEU A 491 -4.53 -15.81 -7.14
CA LEU A 491 -4.90 -16.75 -6.09
C LEU A 491 -4.93 -16.06 -4.73
N GLY A 492 -3.96 -15.17 -4.47
CA GLY A 492 -3.92 -14.35 -3.26
C GLY A 492 -5.18 -13.52 -3.05
N VAL A 493 -5.73 -12.94 -4.12
CA VAL A 493 -7.01 -12.20 -4.04
C VAL A 493 -8.15 -13.13 -3.61
N ALA A 494 -8.24 -14.34 -4.18
CA ALA A 494 -9.29 -15.29 -3.81
C ALA A 494 -9.19 -15.77 -2.36
N VAL A 495 -7.95 -16.04 -1.90
CA VAL A 495 -7.68 -16.46 -0.52
C VAL A 495 -8.00 -15.35 0.47
N CYS A 496 -7.60 -14.11 0.17
CA CYS A 496 -7.91 -12.94 0.97
C CYS A 496 -9.43 -12.71 1.07
N ALA A 497 -10.14 -12.73 -0.06
CA ALA A 497 -11.59 -12.53 -0.10
C ALA A 497 -12.34 -13.61 0.69
N LEU A 498 -11.88 -14.87 0.65
CA LEU A 498 -12.45 -15.94 1.44
C LEU A 498 -12.27 -15.69 2.94
N GLY A 499 -11.07 -15.27 3.37
CA GLY A 499 -10.79 -14.87 4.75
C GLY A 499 -11.69 -13.74 5.22
N ILE A 500 -11.82 -12.69 4.41
CA ILE A 500 -12.70 -11.53 4.69
C ILE A 500 -14.16 -12.00 4.86
N ALA A 501 -14.66 -12.81 3.94
CA ALA A 501 -16.04 -13.29 4.00
C ALA A 501 -16.30 -14.09 5.29
N GLN A 502 -15.38 -14.99 5.68
CA GLN A 502 -15.55 -15.82 6.87
C GLN A 502 -15.46 -14.98 8.16
N VAL A 503 -14.49 -14.08 8.28
CA VAL A 503 -14.37 -13.19 9.44
C VAL A 503 -15.60 -12.28 9.56
N SER A 504 -16.08 -11.71 8.46
CA SER A 504 -17.18 -10.75 8.49
C SER A 504 -18.53 -11.36 8.86
N HIS A 505 -18.73 -12.67 8.55
CA HIS A 505 -20.05 -13.30 8.73
C HIS A 505 -20.09 -14.32 9.89
N HIS A 506 -18.94 -14.84 10.32
CA HIS A 506 -18.88 -15.95 11.27
C HIS A 506 -18.02 -15.66 12.50
N SER A 507 -17.56 -14.40 12.69
CA SER A 507 -16.90 -14.01 13.95
C SER A 507 -17.88 -14.07 15.11
N GLN A 508 -17.38 -14.53 16.25
CA GLN A 508 -18.13 -14.53 17.51
C GLN A 508 -17.45 -13.56 18.47
N GLU A 509 -18.24 -12.79 19.19
CA GLU A 509 -17.77 -11.81 20.18
C GLU A 509 -18.60 -11.92 21.46
N GLY A 510 -17.93 -11.81 22.60
CA GLY A 510 -18.57 -11.77 23.90
C GLY A 510 -17.81 -10.89 24.88
N GLY A 511 -18.53 -10.22 25.75
CA GLY A 511 -17.97 -9.47 26.87
C GLY A 511 -18.35 -10.14 28.19
N ALA A 512 -17.38 -10.34 29.06
CA ALA A 512 -17.59 -10.94 30.36
C ALA A 512 -16.66 -10.37 31.42
N VAL A 513 -17.11 -10.39 32.68
CA VAL A 513 -16.21 -10.22 33.82
C VAL A 513 -15.78 -11.61 34.25
N LEU A 514 -14.48 -11.91 34.08
CA LEU A 514 -13.91 -13.22 34.44
C LEU A 514 -13.21 -13.11 35.79
N ALA A 515 -13.51 -14.09 36.64
CA ALA A 515 -12.90 -14.30 37.94
C ALA A 515 -12.62 -15.79 38.16
N ALA A 516 -11.84 -16.11 39.19
CA ALA A 516 -11.53 -17.48 39.53
C ALA A 516 -12.83 -18.29 39.79
N GLY A 517 -12.91 -19.49 39.18
CA GLY A 517 -14.04 -20.39 39.30
C GLY A 517 -15.28 -20.05 38.47
N GLN A 518 -15.24 -19.00 37.63
CA GLN A 518 -16.35 -18.61 36.75
C GLN A 518 -15.92 -18.71 35.28
N PRO A 519 -16.15 -19.87 34.62
CA PRO A 519 -15.84 -20.00 33.20
C PRO A 519 -16.88 -19.25 32.36
N TYR A 520 -16.42 -18.72 31.21
CA TYR A 520 -17.29 -18.08 30.20
C TYR A 520 -17.27 -18.89 28.91
N ARG A 521 -18.44 -19.15 28.34
CA ARG A 521 -18.59 -19.91 27.12
C ARG A 521 -18.89 -18.98 25.93
N LEU A 522 -18.04 -19.08 24.90
CA LEU A 522 -18.23 -18.41 23.61
C LEU A 522 -18.28 -19.47 22.50
N GLY A 523 -19.46 -19.75 21.97
CA GLY A 523 -19.67 -20.80 21.00
C GLY A 523 -19.20 -22.17 21.53
N ALA A 524 -18.25 -22.78 20.83
CA ALA A 524 -17.66 -24.09 21.21
C ALA A 524 -16.51 -23.98 22.23
N PHE A 525 -16.12 -22.77 22.62
CA PHE A 525 -14.96 -22.52 23.49
C PHE A 525 -15.38 -22.08 24.88
N GLU A 526 -14.69 -22.58 25.89
CA GLU A 526 -14.87 -22.23 27.29
C GLU A 526 -13.57 -21.59 27.82
N PHE A 527 -13.66 -20.34 28.27
CA PHE A 527 -12.55 -19.56 28.80
C PHE A 527 -12.56 -19.61 30.32
N ARG A 528 -11.42 -19.92 30.92
CA ARG A 528 -11.25 -20.00 32.37
C ARG A 528 -10.11 -19.10 32.80
N TYR A 529 -10.37 -18.28 33.82
CA TYR A 529 -9.37 -17.46 34.45
C TYR A 529 -8.49 -18.31 35.38
N GLU A 530 -7.18 -18.30 35.15
CA GLU A 530 -6.22 -19.08 35.95
C GLU A 530 -5.48 -18.21 36.98
N GLY A 531 -5.23 -16.95 36.67
CA GLY A 531 -4.52 -16.04 37.55
C GLY A 531 -4.02 -14.76 36.89
N SER A 532 -3.42 -13.90 37.72
CA SER A 532 -2.78 -12.69 37.25
C SER A 532 -1.43 -12.48 37.93
N GLU A 533 -0.47 -11.93 37.19
CA GLU A 533 0.88 -11.65 37.67
C GLU A 533 1.34 -10.26 37.22
N PRO A 534 2.12 -9.54 38.06
CA PRO A 534 2.78 -8.31 37.65
C PRO A 534 4.03 -8.65 36.82
N ILE A 535 4.25 -7.88 35.74
CA ILE A 535 5.42 -7.99 34.86
C ILE A 535 6.16 -6.66 34.85
N ILE A 536 7.49 -6.69 34.83
CA ILE A 536 8.34 -5.53 34.62
C ILE A 536 8.99 -5.66 33.24
N GLY A 537 8.63 -4.77 32.33
CA GLY A 537 9.21 -4.64 31.01
C GLY A 537 10.38 -3.64 30.98
N PRO A 538 10.98 -3.40 29.80
CA PRO A 538 12.13 -2.49 29.65
C PRO A 538 11.83 -1.04 30.09
N ASN A 539 10.65 -0.51 29.72
CA ASN A 539 10.22 0.86 30.01
C ASN A 539 8.73 0.94 30.43
N TYR A 540 8.15 -0.20 30.83
CA TYR A 540 6.77 -0.29 31.30
C TYR A 540 6.64 -1.31 32.44
N THR A 541 5.54 -1.21 33.16
CA THR A 541 5.05 -2.27 34.05
C THR A 541 3.75 -2.82 33.46
N ALA A 542 3.47 -4.11 33.66
CA ALA A 542 2.25 -4.71 33.15
C ALA A 542 1.55 -5.60 34.17
N GLN A 543 0.25 -5.71 34.02
CA GLN A 543 -0.56 -6.76 34.63
C GLN A 543 -0.89 -7.78 33.53
N ARG A 544 -0.34 -9.00 33.67
CA ARG A 544 -0.60 -10.12 32.77
C ARG A 544 -1.67 -11.01 33.40
N ILE A 545 -2.63 -11.42 32.57
CA ILE A 545 -3.67 -12.38 32.95
C ILE A 545 -3.39 -13.67 32.20
N THR A 546 -3.58 -14.82 32.87
CA THR A 546 -3.52 -16.13 32.22
C THR A 546 -4.93 -16.72 32.12
N LEU A 547 -5.32 -17.11 30.93
CA LEU A 547 -6.56 -17.78 30.61
C LEU A 547 -6.28 -19.13 29.95
N SER A 548 -6.92 -20.19 30.42
CA SER A 548 -6.99 -21.45 29.68
C SER A 548 -8.28 -21.50 28.85
N VAL A 549 -8.18 -22.02 27.64
CA VAL A 549 -9.33 -22.18 26.74
C VAL A 549 -9.55 -23.64 26.45
N HIS A 550 -10.77 -24.11 26.71
CA HIS A 550 -11.16 -25.51 26.53
C HIS A 550 -12.19 -25.64 25.40
N LYS A 551 -12.07 -26.73 24.65
CA LYS A 551 -13.07 -27.17 23.68
C LYS A 551 -13.34 -28.68 23.93
N ASP A 552 -14.61 -29.03 24.08
CA ASP A 552 -15.03 -30.42 24.37
C ASP A 552 -14.27 -31.01 25.57
N GLY A 553 -14.06 -30.20 26.62
CA GLY A 553 -13.37 -30.57 27.86
C GLY A 553 -11.84 -30.64 27.78
N LYS A 554 -11.23 -30.44 26.63
CA LYS A 554 -9.76 -30.43 26.44
C LYS A 554 -9.22 -29.01 26.32
N GLU A 555 -8.11 -28.72 27.01
CA GLU A 555 -7.40 -27.43 26.81
C GLU A 555 -6.83 -27.37 25.38
N VAL A 556 -7.24 -26.35 24.63
CA VAL A 556 -6.82 -26.13 23.24
C VAL A 556 -5.91 -24.91 23.07
N ALA A 557 -5.92 -23.99 24.03
CA ALA A 557 -5.09 -22.81 24.00
C ALA A 557 -4.88 -22.22 25.39
N ARG A 558 -3.80 -21.47 25.55
CA ARG A 558 -3.54 -20.60 26.71
C ARG A 558 -3.28 -19.20 26.22
N LEU A 559 -3.96 -18.20 26.80
CA LEU A 559 -3.92 -16.82 26.39
C LEU A 559 -3.38 -15.96 27.52
N THR A 560 -2.56 -14.97 27.17
CA THR A 560 -1.89 -14.11 28.14
C THR A 560 -2.05 -12.62 27.78
N PRO A 561 -3.28 -12.04 27.81
CA PRO A 561 -3.46 -10.63 27.58
C PRO A 561 -2.78 -9.81 28.68
N GLU A 562 -2.24 -8.63 28.31
CA GLU A 562 -1.55 -7.74 29.23
C GLU A 562 -2.20 -6.35 29.22
N ARG A 563 -2.10 -5.67 30.36
CA ARG A 563 -2.33 -4.23 30.45
C ARG A 563 -1.02 -3.60 30.88
N ARG A 564 -0.37 -2.89 29.94
CA ARG A 564 0.92 -2.22 30.14
C ARG A 564 0.71 -0.78 30.57
N HIS A 565 1.54 -0.32 31.46
CA HIS A 565 1.64 1.08 31.89
C HIS A 565 3.05 1.60 31.59
N TYR A 566 3.13 2.55 30.66
CA TYR A 566 4.39 3.19 30.25
C TYR A 566 4.64 4.41 31.14
N SER A 567 5.74 4.39 31.92
CA SER A 567 5.99 5.38 32.98
C SER A 567 6.29 6.79 32.45
N VAL A 568 7.03 6.91 31.31
CA VAL A 568 7.43 8.21 30.74
C VAL A 568 6.23 8.94 30.11
N ARG A 569 5.45 8.23 29.27
CA ARG A 569 4.23 8.78 28.65
C ARG A 569 3.00 8.74 29.54
N THR A 570 3.08 8.07 30.69
CA THR A 570 1.94 7.85 31.61
C THR A 570 0.69 7.30 30.89
N MET A 571 0.92 6.37 29.94
CA MET A 571 -0.10 5.83 29.07
C MET A 571 -0.32 4.33 29.34
N ASN A 572 -1.59 3.91 29.38
CA ASN A 572 -1.94 2.50 29.45
C ASN A 572 -2.20 1.94 28.05
N MET A 573 -1.64 0.77 27.76
CA MET A 573 -1.88 0.00 26.55
C MET A 573 -2.39 -1.39 26.91
N ASN A 574 -3.35 -1.88 26.13
CA ASN A 574 -3.87 -3.23 26.26
C ASN A 574 -3.27 -4.09 25.15
N GLU A 575 -2.51 -5.11 25.53
CA GLU A 575 -1.95 -6.11 24.61
C GLU A 575 -2.89 -7.31 24.57
N PRO A 576 -3.48 -7.64 23.42
CA PRO A 576 -4.37 -8.78 23.32
C PRO A 576 -3.63 -10.11 23.48
N GLY A 577 -4.26 -11.05 24.17
CA GLY A 577 -3.83 -12.45 24.15
C GLY A 577 -4.41 -13.14 22.90
N ILE A 578 -3.56 -13.68 22.02
CA ILE A 578 -3.99 -14.29 20.75
C ILE A 578 -3.45 -15.72 20.65
N ALA A 579 -4.34 -16.69 20.52
CA ALA A 579 -3.97 -18.05 20.13
C ALA A 579 -4.22 -18.25 18.63
N TRP A 580 -3.16 -18.50 17.91
CA TRP A 580 -3.11 -18.56 16.46
C TRP A 580 -3.59 -19.90 15.93
N GLY A 581 -4.51 -19.89 14.97
CA GLY A 581 -4.98 -21.08 14.29
C GLY A 581 -5.16 -20.90 12.80
N LEU A 582 -4.87 -21.96 12.03
CA LEU A 582 -5.06 -21.95 10.57
C LEU A 582 -6.54 -21.71 10.19
N PHE A 583 -7.47 -22.19 11.01
CA PHE A 583 -8.90 -22.12 10.76
C PHE A 583 -9.62 -21.07 11.61
N GLY A 584 -8.93 -20.41 12.53
CA GLY A 584 -9.46 -19.31 13.32
C GLY A 584 -8.60 -18.99 14.52
N ASP A 585 -8.60 -17.73 14.91
CA ASP A 585 -7.89 -17.24 16.09
C ASP A 585 -8.86 -17.09 17.26
N LEU A 586 -8.37 -17.43 18.46
CA LEU A 586 -8.95 -17.02 19.72
C LEU A 586 -8.24 -15.75 20.18
N TYR A 587 -9.02 -14.73 20.52
CA TYR A 587 -8.50 -13.41 20.76
C TYR A 587 -9.17 -12.80 22.00
N VAL A 588 -8.38 -12.30 22.95
CA VAL A 588 -8.88 -11.74 24.19
C VAL A 588 -8.22 -10.40 24.48
N VAL A 589 -9.01 -9.41 24.84
CA VAL A 589 -8.54 -8.10 25.30
C VAL A 589 -8.87 -7.95 26.77
N LEU A 590 -7.88 -7.50 27.54
CA LEU A 590 -8.04 -7.18 28.94
C LEU A 590 -8.62 -5.75 29.08
N GLY A 591 -9.75 -5.63 29.76
CA GLY A 591 -10.36 -4.37 30.15
C GLY A 591 -9.97 -3.93 31.56
N GLU A 592 -10.89 -3.26 32.23
CA GLU A 592 -10.67 -2.75 33.57
C GLU A 592 -10.79 -3.83 34.65
N LYS A 593 -10.05 -3.63 35.74
CA LYS A 593 -10.20 -4.43 36.96
C LYS A 593 -11.51 -4.07 37.66
N MET A 594 -12.41 -5.04 37.75
CA MET A 594 -13.75 -4.84 38.30
C MET A 594 -13.84 -5.19 39.79
N GLY A 595 -12.81 -5.88 40.34
CA GLY A 595 -12.75 -6.31 41.74
C GLY A 595 -11.50 -7.12 42.05
N PRO A 596 -11.32 -7.63 43.26
CA PRO A 596 -10.21 -8.50 43.61
C PRO A 596 -10.21 -9.77 42.72
N GLY A 597 -9.22 -9.91 41.83
CA GLY A 597 -9.12 -11.06 40.91
C GLY A 597 -10.19 -11.16 39.82
N ALA A 598 -10.94 -10.07 39.59
CA ALA A 598 -11.98 -10.00 38.55
C ALA A 598 -11.66 -8.91 37.53
N TYR A 599 -11.72 -9.26 36.23
CA TYR A 599 -11.39 -8.36 35.13
C TYR A 599 -12.48 -8.40 34.05
N ALA A 600 -12.84 -7.23 33.54
CA ALA A 600 -13.63 -7.15 32.34
C ALA A 600 -12.78 -7.61 31.16
N MET A 601 -13.33 -8.46 30.32
CA MET A 601 -12.64 -9.01 29.14
C MET A 601 -13.55 -9.01 27.93
N ARG A 602 -12.97 -8.75 26.78
CA ARG A 602 -13.62 -8.92 25.49
C ARG A 602 -12.99 -10.11 24.78
N LEU A 603 -13.82 -11.08 24.43
CA LEU A 603 -13.41 -12.37 23.89
C LEU A 603 -13.94 -12.51 22.47
N HIS A 604 -13.10 -13.00 21.56
CA HIS A 604 -13.47 -13.18 20.17
C HIS A 604 -12.99 -14.55 19.65
N TYR A 605 -13.78 -15.10 18.74
CA TYR A 605 -13.33 -16.14 17.80
C TYR A 605 -13.42 -15.61 16.39
N LYS A 606 -12.30 -15.62 15.65
CA LYS A 606 -12.15 -15.05 14.29
C LYS A 606 -11.82 -16.15 13.29
N PRO A 607 -12.81 -16.74 12.60
CA PRO A 607 -12.58 -17.81 11.64
C PRO A 607 -11.83 -17.32 10.41
N LEU A 608 -10.84 -18.04 9.95
CA LEU A 608 -10.01 -17.80 8.75
C LEU A 608 -9.38 -16.40 8.67
N VAL A 609 -9.25 -15.66 9.78
CA VAL A 609 -8.68 -14.31 9.75
C VAL A 609 -7.27 -14.29 9.13
N ARG A 610 -6.48 -15.33 9.36
CA ARG A 610 -5.11 -15.44 8.82
C ARG A 610 -5.05 -15.61 7.31
N TRP A 611 -6.15 -16.05 6.69
CA TRP A 611 -6.24 -16.15 5.24
C TRP A 611 -6.23 -14.81 4.55
N ILE A 612 -6.62 -13.73 5.26
CA ILE A 612 -6.51 -12.35 4.76
C ILE A 612 -5.04 -12.03 4.48
N TRP A 613 -4.16 -12.24 5.47
CA TRP A 613 -2.74 -11.94 5.33
C TRP A 613 -2.01 -12.97 4.47
N LEU A 614 -2.41 -14.25 4.52
CA LEU A 614 -1.91 -15.26 3.59
C LEU A 614 -2.20 -14.87 2.13
N GLY A 615 -3.41 -14.39 1.85
CA GLY A 615 -3.77 -13.87 0.53
C GLY A 615 -2.89 -12.69 0.11
N GLY A 616 -2.62 -11.77 1.02
CA GLY A 616 -1.69 -10.66 0.80
C GLY A 616 -0.26 -11.12 0.51
N LEU A 617 0.25 -12.07 1.29
CA LEU A 617 1.57 -12.68 1.05
C LEU A 617 1.67 -13.36 -0.31
N LEU A 618 0.61 -14.05 -0.75
CA LEU A 618 0.54 -14.65 -2.08
C LEU A 618 0.55 -13.58 -3.17
N MET A 619 -0.17 -12.46 -3.00
CA MET A 619 -0.16 -11.32 -3.92
C MET A 619 1.24 -10.72 -4.07
N MET A 620 1.90 -10.45 -2.95
CA MET A 620 3.28 -9.92 -2.91
C MET A 620 4.26 -10.86 -3.59
N THR A 621 4.23 -12.14 -3.21
CA THR A 621 5.13 -13.17 -3.76
C THR A 621 4.91 -13.32 -5.26
N GLY A 622 3.65 -13.35 -5.71
CA GLY A 622 3.30 -13.41 -7.11
C GLY A 622 3.81 -12.22 -7.91
N GLY A 623 3.67 -11.01 -7.38
CA GLY A 623 4.21 -9.78 -7.95
C GLY A 623 5.74 -9.79 -8.02
N SER A 624 6.40 -10.19 -6.95
CA SER A 624 7.87 -10.31 -6.86
C SER A 624 8.43 -11.31 -7.88
N LEU A 625 7.81 -12.49 -8.00
CA LEU A 625 8.20 -13.49 -8.99
C LEU A 625 8.07 -12.96 -10.42
N ARG A 626 7.04 -12.17 -10.71
CA ARG A 626 6.88 -11.51 -12.02
C ARG A 626 7.93 -10.44 -12.27
N LEU A 627 8.36 -9.73 -11.24
CA LEU A 627 9.43 -8.75 -11.35
C LEU A 627 10.76 -9.44 -11.68
N LEU A 628 11.07 -10.55 -11.01
CA LEU A 628 12.26 -11.38 -11.24
C LEU A 628 12.26 -12.12 -12.59
N ALA A 629 11.08 -12.51 -13.09
CA ALA A 629 10.93 -13.27 -14.33
C ALA A 629 11.21 -12.48 -15.61
N ARG A 630 11.56 -11.20 -15.51
CA ARG A 630 11.79 -10.36 -16.69
C ARG A 630 12.99 -10.84 -17.47
N ARG A 631 12.69 -11.34 -18.67
CA ARG A 631 13.74 -11.52 -19.68
C ARG A 631 14.15 -10.14 -20.21
N PRO A 632 15.47 -9.90 -20.40
CA PRO A 632 15.89 -8.75 -21.17
C PRO A 632 15.21 -8.81 -22.54
N LEU A 633 14.71 -7.67 -23.02
CA LEU A 633 14.27 -7.55 -24.41
C LEU A 633 15.39 -8.08 -25.29
N LEU A 634 15.16 -9.21 -25.96
CA LEU A 634 15.92 -9.55 -27.12
C LEU A 634 15.70 -8.41 -28.13
N ALA A 635 16.77 -7.89 -28.67
CA ALA A 635 16.85 -6.70 -29.52
C ALA A 635 16.22 -6.88 -30.92
N ASN A 636 15.03 -7.48 -31.02
CA ASN A 636 14.33 -7.73 -32.27
C ASN A 636 12.86 -7.31 -32.16
N HIS A 637 12.60 -6.03 -31.85
CA HIS A 637 11.47 -5.37 -32.47
C HIS A 637 12.02 -4.56 -33.64
N PRO A 638 11.62 -4.86 -34.90
CA PRO A 638 11.90 -3.96 -35.99
C PRO A 638 11.38 -2.58 -35.60
N ALA A 639 12.21 -1.57 -35.78
CA ALA A 639 11.77 -0.19 -35.64
C ALA A 639 10.47 -0.04 -36.44
N PRO A 640 9.43 0.64 -35.88
CA PRO A 640 8.26 0.94 -36.70
C PRO A 640 8.75 1.63 -37.94
N ALA A 641 8.30 1.13 -39.09
CA ALA A 641 8.64 1.69 -40.40
C ALA A 641 8.46 3.20 -40.29
N THR A 642 9.55 3.92 -40.46
CA THR A 642 9.53 5.38 -40.55
C THR A 642 8.51 5.75 -41.61
N ALA A 643 7.46 6.48 -41.20
CA ALA A 643 6.57 7.10 -42.16
C ALA A 643 7.44 7.82 -43.20
N PRO A 644 7.16 7.67 -44.51
CA PRO A 644 7.94 8.35 -45.53
C PRO A 644 7.90 9.85 -45.22
N SER A 645 9.09 10.45 -45.11
CA SER A 645 9.25 11.90 -45.04
C SER A 645 8.47 12.52 -46.22
N PRO A 646 7.67 13.58 -46.04
CA PRO A 646 7.07 14.28 -47.15
C PRO A 646 8.24 14.81 -48.00
N ARG A 647 8.34 14.32 -49.24
CA ARG A 647 9.20 14.91 -50.26
C ARG A 647 8.74 16.36 -50.43
N LEU A 648 9.61 17.29 -50.11
CA LEU A 648 9.53 18.66 -50.64
C LEU A 648 9.55 18.54 -52.13
N GLU A 649 8.39 18.63 -52.78
CA GLU A 649 8.32 18.97 -54.21
C GLU A 649 8.85 20.39 -54.32
N GLN A 650 10.06 20.48 -54.84
CA GLN A 650 10.56 21.71 -55.46
C GLN A 650 9.74 21.91 -56.71
N GLU A 651 8.69 22.73 -56.67
CA GLU A 651 8.16 23.35 -57.85
C GLU A 651 9.11 24.44 -58.26
N SER A 652 9.74 24.21 -59.40
CA SER A 652 10.38 25.21 -60.26
C SER A 652 9.27 26.06 -60.87
N LEU A 653 9.22 27.36 -60.52
CA LEU A 653 9.03 28.49 -61.43
C LEU A 653 9.25 29.81 -60.67
#